data_7c196b53ec651b33393cd799fb34470d
#
_entry.id   7c196b53ec651b33393cd799fb34470d
#
_cell.length_a   1.000
_cell.length_b   1.000
_cell.length_c   1.000
_cell.angle_alpha   90.00
_cell.angle_beta   90.00
_cell.angle_gamma   90.00
#
_symmetry.space_group_name_H-M   'P 1'
#
loop_
_entity.id
_entity.type
_entity.pdbx_description
1 polymer ?
#
loop_
_entity_poly.entity_id
_entity_poly.type
_entity_poly.pdbx_seq_one_letter_code
_entity_poly.pdbx_strand_id
1 'polypeptide(L)'
;MAQFCLMLIFDKKQYSNELLISLYEALVKPRMIEEKMLILLRQGKVSKWFSGIGQEAISVGLVQALHADEYILPLHRNLGVFTGRKIPFAKLFSQWQGNMNGFSKGRERSFHFGTNEYHIVGMISQLGAMLGVADGIALANLLKGEKKVTVVFSGDGGASEGDFHEALNTAAVWSLPVVFLIENNGYGLSTPSNEQFKFKSFTDKGVGYGMEAYSIDGNNILEVYDTIKNLSESIRNNPRPVILECMTFRMRGHEEASGTKYVPQELFEIWGKKDPVSNYENYLLNEGILTQEKIAGIREIVKKEIDEGIETVENEADIIPNTAFELNDIYMPASVPDSVANHHELQHVVIKPASENKSRKRYVDAISDGLRQAMEKHPELVLMGQDIADYGGVFKITQGFLEQFGKGRVRNTPLCESAILGAGYGLAIKGMKAMVEMQFADFVSVGFNQIVNNLAKSYYRWGQNADVVVRMPTGAGVGAGPFHSQSNEAWFFHVPGLKIVYPASPADAKGLLIAAINDPNPVLFFEHKVLYRMVELEEEVYDDYYMLDLHKARLVQAGNEVSIITYGAGVHWAKAYVKEQGIDAEIIDLRCLLPWDKDAVEASVKKTGKAIVLHEDTLTGGIGAEIAAHIAEHCFSFLDAPVKRVGSLDTPVPFNMELEQNFLPKERFKSALQELLSF
;
A
#
# COMPACT_ATOMS: atom_id res chain seq x y z
N MET A 1 -19.19 -11.50 -29.04
CA MET A 1 -20.15 -12.14 -28.13
C MET A 1 -20.93 -13.35 -28.71
N ALA A 2 -20.71 -13.77 -29.94
CA ALA A 2 -21.58 -14.77 -30.60
C ALA A 2 -21.00 -16.21 -30.64
N GLN A 3 -20.03 -16.55 -29.81
CA GLN A 3 -19.35 -17.85 -29.94
C GLN A 3 -19.37 -18.73 -28.67
N PHE A 4 -19.99 -18.29 -27.58
CA PHE A 4 -20.20 -19.17 -26.44
C PHE A 4 -21.55 -19.88 -26.57
N CYS A 5 -21.50 -21.21 -26.54
CA CYS A 5 -22.67 -22.10 -26.60
C CYS A 5 -23.76 -21.63 -25.61
N LEU A 6 -25.01 -21.67 -26.02
CA LEU A 6 -26.17 -21.27 -25.18
C LEU A 6 -26.39 -22.16 -23.94
N MET A 7 -25.65 -23.26 -23.83
CA MET A 7 -25.76 -24.22 -22.71
C MET A 7 -24.35 -24.53 -22.18
N LEU A 8 -24.24 -24.67 -20.86
CA LEU A 8 -23.04 -25.17 -20.21
C LEU A 8 -22.88 -26.66 -20.48
N ILE A 9 -21.69 -27.05 -20.95
CA ILE A 9 -21.38 -28.46 -21.17
C ILE A 9 -20.35 -28.86 -20.10
N PHE A 10 -20.75 -29.75 -19.20
CA PHE A 10 -19.88 -30.26 -18.16
C PHE A 10 -19.24 -31.57 -18.60
N ASP A 11 -17.94 -31.67 -18.47
CA ASP A 11 -17.16 -32.88 -18.73
C ASP A 11 -16.67 -33.47 -17.42
N LYS A 12 -17.21 -34.65 -17.07
CA LYS A 12 -16.86 -35.36 -15.84
C LYS A 12 -15.38 -35.76 -15.81
N LYS A 13 -14.77 -36.02 -16.96
CA LYS A 13 -13.39 -36.55 -17.06
C LYS A 13 -13.20 -37.75 -16.09
N GLN A 14 -12.10 -37.78 -15.35
CA GLN A 14 -11.79 -38.80 -14.35
C GLN A 14 -12.06 -38.36 -12.91
N TYR A 15 -12.89 -37.32 -12.72
CA TYR A 15 -13.19 -36.82 -11.37
C TYR A 15 -14.07 -37.79 -10.60
N SER A 16 -13.74 -37.96 -9.30
CA SER A 16 -14.56 -38.77 -8.42
C SER A 16 -15.90 -38.10 -8.10
N ASN A 17 -16.89 -38.87 -7.79
CA ASN A 17 -18.21 -38.34 -7.40
C ASN A 17 -18.11 -37.46 -6.13
N GLU A 18 -17.19 -37.80 -5.22
CA GLU A 18 -16.93 -37.02 -3.98
C GLU A 18 -16.45 -35.61 -4.32
N LEU A 19 -15.51 -35.48 -5.25
CA LEU A 19 -15.04 -34.15 -5.70
C LEU A 19 -16.19 -33.37 -6.35
N LEU A 20 -16.97 -34.01 -7.23
CA LEU A 20 -18.09 -33.34 -7.89
C LEU A 20 -19.15 -32.86 -6.91
N ILE A 21 -19.45 -33.66 -5.88
CA ILE A 21 -20.39 -33.28 -4.82
C ILE A 21 -19.80 -32.13 -3.99
N SER A 22 -18.51 -32.19 -3.61
CA SER A 22 -17.86 -31.11 -2.85
C SER A 22 -17.82 -29.77 -3.60
N LEU A 23 -17.66 -29.80 -4.91
CA LEU A 23 -17.77 -28.60 -5.76
C LEU A 23 -19.19 -28.03 -5.73
N TYR A 24 -20.22 -28.87 -5.71
CA TYR A 24 -21.61 -28.42 -5.58
C TYR A 24 -21.87 -27.79 -4.20
N GLU A 25 -21.42 -28.44 -3.12
CA GLU A 25 -21.55 -27.91 -1.76
C GLU A 25 -20.88 -26.54 -1.64
N ALA A 26 -19.67 -26.40 -2.20
CA ALA A 26 -18.93 -25.14 -2.22
C ALA A 26 -19.65 -24.07 -3.07
N LEU A 27 -20.32 -24.45 -4.17
CA LEU A 27 -20.98 -23.53 -5.10
C LEU A 27 -22.32 -23.04 -4.56
N VAL A 28 -23.09 -23.90 -3.88
CA VAL A 28 -24.43 -23.54 -3.37
C VAL A 28 -24.35 -22.63 -2.16
N LYS A 29 -23.28 -22.72 -1.38
CA LYS A 29 -23.11 -21.93 -0.13
C LYS A 29 -23.10 -20.43 -0.38
N PRO A 30 -22.22 -19.84 -1.23
CA PRO A 30 -22.27 -18.42 -1.51
C PRO A 30 -23.61 -17.97 -2.10
N ARG A 31 -24.29 -18.77 -2.97
CA ARG A 31 -25.62 -18.45 -3.49
C ARG A 31 -26.64 -18.27 -2.38
N MET A 32 -26.72 -19.22 -1.44
CA MET A 32 -27.68 -19.15 -0.33
C MET A 32 -27.37 -17.98 0.62
N ILE A 33 -26.09 -17.66 0.86
CA ILE A 33 -25.70 -16.47 1.61
C ILE A 33 -26.15 -15.21 0.89
N GLU A 34 -25.90 -15.10 -0.42
CA GLU A 34 -26.32 -13.96 -1.26
C GLU A 34 -27.84 -13.72 -1.16
N GLU A 35 -28.63 -14.79 -1.32
CA GLU A 35 -30.08 -14.71 -1.23
C GLU A 35 -30.54 -14.20 0.15
N LYS A 36 -29.90 -14.68 1.23
CA LYS A 36 -30.20 -14.22 2.60
C LYS A 36 -29.79 -12.75 2.78
N MET A 37 -28.60 -12.34 2.27
CA MET A 37 -28.13 -10.95 2.37
C MET A 37 -29.05 -9.98 1.63
N LEU A 38 -29.61 -10.36 0.48
CA LEU A 38 -30.59 -9.55 -0.23
C LEU A 38 -31.89 -9.33 0.58
N ILE A 39 -32.32 -10.34 1.35
CA ILE A 39 -33.46 -10.22 2.26
C ILE A 39 -33.11 -9.23 3.39
N LEU A 40 -31.93 -9.38 4.02
CA LEU A 40 -31.47 -8.52 5.11
C LEU A 40 -31.23 -7.07 4.66
N LEU A 41 -30.76 -6.89 3.42
CA LEU A 41 -30.62 -5.57 2.81
C LEU A 41 -31.97 -4.85 2.67
N ARG A 42 -33.03 -5.56 2.19
CA ARG A 42 -34.38 -5.01 2.10
C ARG A 42 -35.00 -4.69 3.47
N GLN A 43 -34.56 -5.39 4.51
CA GLN A 43 -34.97 -5.15 5.91
C GLN A 43 -34.13 -4.02 6.57
N GLY A 44 -33.14 -3.45 5.88
CA GLY A 44 -32.24 -2.44 6.42
C GLY A 44 -31.21 -2.97 7.43
N LYS A 45 -31.09 -4.29 7.58
CA LYS A 45 -30.11 -4.93 8.47
C LYS A 45 -28.70 -4.99 7.88
N VAL A 46 -28.55 -4.82 6.57
CA VAL A 46 -27.28 -4.69 5.85
C VAL A 46 -27.34 -3.41 5.02
N SER A 47 -26.29 -2.58 5.07
CA SER A 47 -26.34 -1.25 4.46
C SER A 47 -26.00 -1.25 2.97
N LYS A 48 -25.10 -2.11 2.54
CA LYS A 48 -24.60 -2.21 1.14
C LYS A 48 -24.25 -3.63 0.78
N TRP A 49 -24.58 -4.02 -0.45
CA TRP A 49 -24.25 -5.33 -0.96
C TRP A 49 -23.88 -5.28 -2.44
N PHE A 50 -22.81 -5.98 -2.79
CA PHE A 50 -22.31 -6.16 -4.15
C PHE A 50 -22.48 -7.64 -4.51
N SER A 51 -23.60 -7.97 -5.12
CA SER A 51 -23.92 -9.36 -5.39
C SER A 51 -23.02 -10.00 -6.44
N GLY A 52 -22.58 -11.22 -6.16
CA GLY A 52 -21.87 -12.10 -7.09
C GLY A 52 -22.77 -13.13 -7.77
N ILE A 53 -24.11 -13.04 -7.64
CA ILE A 53 -25.05 -13.96 -8.27
C ILE A 53 -24.82 -14.02 -9.78
N GLY A 54 -24.62 -15.23 -10.29
CA GLY A 54 -24.32 -15.53 -11.68
C GLY A 54 -22.84 -15.69 -12.01
N GLN A 55 -21.94 -15.37 -11.06
CA GLN A 55 -20.48 -15.43 -11.22
C GLN A 55 -19.78 -16.38 -10.22
N GLU A 56 -20.55 -17.09 -9.40
CA GLU A 56 -20.05 -17.88 -8.27
C GLU A 56 -19.04 -18.95 -8.68
N ALA A 57 -19.21 -19.54 -9.87
CA ALA A 57 -18.36 -20.63 -10.35
C ALA A 57 -16.89 -20.23 -10.47
N ILE A 58 -16.58 -18.96 -10.78
CA ILE A 58 -15.21 -18.46 -10.90
C ILE A 58 -14.50 -18.52 -9.56
N SER A 59 -15.06 -17.84 -8.55
CA SER A 59 -14.44 -17.76 -7.22
C SER A 59 -14.38 -19.11 -6.51
N VAL A 60 -15.42 -19.94 -6.65
CA VAL A 60 -15.49 -21.26 -6.03
C VAL A 60 -14.55 -22.24 -6.72
N GLY A 61 -14.60 -22.36 -8.05
CA GLY A 61 -13.74 -23.26 -8.82
C GLY A 61 -12.26 -22.95 -8.58
N LEU A 62 -11.91 -21.65 -8.54
CA LEU A 62 -10.57 -21.18 -8.24
C LEU A 62 -10.08 -21.66 -6.86
N VAL A 63 -10.84 -21.37 -5.81
CA VAL A 63 -10.38 -21.69 -4.45
C VAL A 63 -10.26 -23.20 -4.23
N GLN A 64 -11.15 -24.00 -4.83
CA GLN A 64 -11.10 -25.46 -4.75
C GLN A 64 -9.88 -26.06 -5.50
N ALA A 65 -9.31 -25.32 -6.46
CA ALA A 65 -8.14 -25.74 -7.24
C ALA A 65 -6.80 -25.32 -6.63
N LEU A 66 -6.77 -24.29 -5.78
CA LEU A 66 -5.56 -23.76 -5.16
C LEU A 66 -5.22 -24.43 -3.83
N HIS A 67 -3.94 -24.36 -3.45
CA HIS A 67 -3.51 -24.71 -2.10
C HIS A 67 -4.04 -23.69 -1.09
N ALA A 68 -4.30 -24.15 0.14
CA ALA A 68 -4.88 -23.32 1.20
C ALA A 68 -3.97 -22.13 1.61
N ASP A 69 -2.66 -22.27 1.40
CA ASP A 69 -1.63 -21.30 1.78
C ASP A 69 -1.15 -20.41 0.61
N GLU A 70 -1.87 -20.43 -0.52
CA GLU A 70 -1.65 -19.54 -1.65
C GLU A 70 -2.53 -18.30 -1.53
N TYR A 71 -1.95 -17.12 -1.73
CA TYR A 71 -2.65 -15.86 -1.59
C TYR A 71 -3.59 -15.57 -2.75
N ILE A 72 -4.78 -15.10 -2.40
CA ILE A 72 -5.82 -14.63 -3.32
C ILE A 72 -6.12 -13.16 -3.02
N LEU A 73 -6.16 -12.34 -4.05
CA LEU A 73 -6.55 -10.93 -3.99
C LEU A 73 -7.90 -10.76 -4.71
N PRO A 74 -9.04 -10.94 -4.00
CA PRO A 74 -10.36 -10.92 -4.61
C PRO A 74 -10.88 -9.51 -4.85
N LEU A 75 -11.98 -9.42 -5.62
CA LEU A 75 -12.84 -8.24 -5.71
C LEU A 75 -14.02 -8.34 -4.73
N HIS A 76 -14.82 -7.29 -4.71
CA HIS A 76 -16.00 -7.14 -3.82
C HIS A 76 -17.19 -8.09 -4.11
N ARG A 77 -17.11 -8.95 -5.13
CA ARG A 77 -18.16 -9.94 -5.50
C ARG A 77 -17.78 -11.39 -5.25
N ASN A 78 -16.53 -11.62 -4.91
CA ASN A 78 -15.97 -12.96 -4.87
C ASN A 78 -16.26 -13.66 -3.53
N LEU A 79 -17.52 -13.69 -3.09
CA LEU A 79 -17.95 -14.36 -1.84
C LEU A 79 -17.43 -15.80 -1.78
N GLY A 80 -17.40 -16.51 -2.91
CA GLY A 80 -16.87 -17.85 -3.01
C GLY A 80 -15.41 -18.02 -2.58
N VAL A 81 -14.59 -16.96 -2.64
CA VAL A 81 -13.22 -16.97 -2.09
C VAL A 81 -13.27 -17.14 -0.57
N PHE A 82 -14.07 -16.34 0.10
CA PHE A 82 -14.17 -16.34 1.57
C PHE A 82 -14.80 -17.62 2.11
N THR A 83 -15.88 -18.08 1.50
CA THR A 83 -16.56 -19.33 1.89
C THR A 83 -15.72 -20.56 1.57
N GLY A 84 -15.01 -20.57 0.44
CA GLY A 84 -14.11 -21.65 0.02
C GLY A 84 -12.86 -21.75 0.90
N ARG A 85 -12.37 -20.64 1.46
CA ARG A 85 -11.34 -20.62 2.51
C ARG A 85 -11.87 -21.01 3.88
N LYS A 86 -13.16 -21.42 3.97
CA LYS A 86 -13.81 -21.91 5.19
C LYS A 86 -13.84 -20.88 6.34
N ILE A 87 -13.93 -19.61 6.02
CA ILE A 87 -14.16 -18.57 7.02
C ILE A 87 -15.56 -18.82 7.63
N PRO A 88 -15.70 -18.88 8.97
CA PRO A 88 -16.98 -19.07 9.62
C PRO A 88 -17.99 -17.98 9.22
N PHE A 89 -19.24 -18.35 8.92
CA PHE A 89 -20.25 -17.38 8.48
C PHE A 89 -20.48 -16.28 9.52
N ALA A 90 -20.51 -16.62 10.82
CA ALA A 90 -20.65 -15.61 11.88
C ALA A 90 -19.54 -14.53 11.81
N LYS A 91 -18.29 -14.92 11.53
CA LYS A 91 -17.17 -13.98 11.38
C LYS A 91 -17.34 -13.05 10.17
N LEU A 92 -17.81 -13.60 9.04
CA LEU A 92 -18.14 -12.81 7.85
C LEU A 92 -19.34 -11.88 8.11
N PHE A 93 -20.37 -12.38 8.79
CA PHE A 93 -21.56 -11.58 9.07
C PHE A 93 -21.25 -10.45 10.06
N SER A 94 -20.44 -10.69 11.09
CA SER A 94 -19.92 -9.66 11.98
C SER A 94 -19.16 -8.55 11.21
N GLN A 95 -18.34 -8.93 10.22
CA GLN A 95 -17.69 -7.97 9.32
C GLN A 95 -18.69 -7.15 8.51
N TRP A 96 -19.71 -7.78 7.94
CA TRP A 96 -20.71 -7.10 7.11
C TRP A 96 -21.66 -6.21 7.91
N GLN A 97 -21.85 -6.50 9.19
CA GLN A 97 -22.55 -5.64 10.14
C GLN A 97 -21.71 -4.47 10.65
N GLY A 98 -20.39 -4.50 10.42
CA GLY A 98 -19.46 -3.50 10.93
C GLY A 98 -19.21 -3.64 12.43
N ASN A 99 -19.26 -4.85 12.98
CA ASN A 99 -19.03 -5.12 14.39
C ASN A 99 -17.55 -5.25 14.75
N MET A 100 -17.21 -5.11 16.04
CA MET A 100 -15.87 -5.21 16.57
C MET A 100 -15.21 -6.57 16.30
N ASN A 101 -15.98 -7.66 16.31
CA ASN A 101 -15.51 -9.02 16.05
C ASN A 101 -15.28 -9.31 14.56
N GLY A 102 -15.61 -8.39 13.65
CA GLY A 102 -15.22 -8.45 12.24
C GLY A 102 -13.69 -8.41 12.05
N PHE A 103 -13.24 -8.52 10.82
CA PHE A 103 -11.81 -8.45 10.47
C PHE A 103 -11.23 -7.04 10.58
N SER A 104 -12.08 -6.03 10.44
CA SER A 104 -11.70 -4.61 10.39
C SER A 104 -12.11 -3.83 11.64
N LYS A 105 -12.57 -4.47 12.69
CA LYS A 105 -13.06 -3.80 13.92
C LYS A 105 -14.13 -2.74 13.63
N GLY A 106 -14.98 -2.99 12.62
CA GLY A 106 -16.02 -2.05 12.17
C GLY A 106 -15.56 -0.94 11.21
N ARG A 107 -14.28 -0.89 10.83
CA ARG A 107 -13.67 0.20 10.05
C ARG A 107 -13.83 0.07 8.54
N GLU A 108 -14.14 -1.12 8.05
CA GLU A 108 -14.32 -1.40 6.63
C GLU A 108 -15.62 -2.12 6.35
N ARG A 109 -16.16 -1.85 5.17
CA ARG A 109 -17.43 -2.44 4.71
C ARG A 109 -17.22 -3.75 3.96
N SER A 110 -18.29 -4.52 3.85
CA SER A 110 -18.44 -5.71 2.98
C SER A 110 -17.15 -6.54 2.82
N PHE A 111 -16.55 -6.53 1.62
CA PHE A 111 -15.40 -7.35 1.25
C PHE A 111 -14.07 -6.56 1.20
N HIS A 112 -14.02 -5.33 1.76
CA HIS A 112 -12.82 -4.49 1.78
C HIS A 112 -11.86 -4.84 2.93
N PHE A 113 -11.75 -6.08 3.29
CA PHE A 113 -10.87 -6.57 4.36
C PHE A 113 -9.97 -7.70 3.86
N GLY A 114 -8.83 -7.85 4.50
CA GLY A 114 -7.91 -8.96 4.29
C GLY A 114 -7.75 -9.79 5.56
N THR A 115 -7.11 -10.94 5.40
CA THR A 115 -6.77 -11.82 6.51
C THR A 115 -5.63 -12.76 6.11
N ASN A 116 -4.51 -12.68 6.82
CA ASN A 116 -3.37 -13.57 6.58
C ASN A 116 -3.66 -15.01 7.03
N GLU A 117 -4.53 -15.19 8.01
CA GLU A 117 -4.96 -16.51 8.48
C GLU A 117 -5.57 -17.35 7.33
N TYR A 118 -6.29 -16.71 6.43
CA TYR A 118 -6.94 -17.35 5.29
C TYR A 118 -6.27 -17.05 3.96
N HIS A 119 -5.12 -16.37 3.96
CA HIS A 119 -4.36 -15.99 2.76
C HIS A 119 -5.20 -15.19 1.76
N ILE A 120 -5.95 -14.22 2.26
CA ILE A 120 -6.76 -13.29 1.47
C ILE A 120 -6.26 -11.87 1.72
N VAL A 121 -5.93 -11.14 0.64
CA VAL A 121 -5.56 -9.73 0.73
C VAL A 121 -6.75 -8.86 0.35
N GLY A 122 -7.13 -7.97 1.25
CA GLY A 122 -8.29 -7.10 1.07
C GLY A 122 -8.09 -6.09 -0.06
N MET A 123 -9.09 -5.98 -0.92
CA MET A 123 -9.12 -4.96 -1.96
C MET A 123 -9.25 -3.54 -1.40
N ILE A 124 -8.90 -2.55 -2.21
CA ILE A 124 -9.30 -1.16 -2.06
C ILE A 124 -10.27 -0.77 -3.18
N SER A 125 -10.97 0.35 -3.02
CA SER A 125 -11.96 0.79 -4.02
C SER A 125 -11.33 1.31 -5.32
N GLN A 126 -10.07 1.72 -5.29
CA GLN A 126 -9.27 2.11 -6.45
C GLN A 126 -8.86 0.84 -7.20
N LEU A 127 -9.57 0.59 -8.31
CA LEU A 127 -9.35 -0.61 -9.12
C LEU A 127 -7.93 -0.64 -9.71
N GLY A 128 -7.43 -1.83 -9.99
CA GLY A 128 -6.06 -2.02 -10.55
C GLY A 128 -4.94 -2.08 -9.50
N ALA A 129 -5.02 -1.31 -8.43
CA ALA A 129 -3.94 -1.17 -7.45
C ALA A 129 -3.45 -2.49 -6.82
N MET A 130 -4.36 -3.46 -6.63
CA MET A 130 -4.02 -4.75 -6.03
C MET A 130 -3.22 -5.67 -6.95
N LEU A 131 -3.14 -5.38 -8.25
CA LEU A 131 -2.36 -6.16 -9.21
C LEU A 131 -0.86 -6.06 -8.92
N GLY A 132 -0.34 -4.85 -8.69
CA GLY A 132 1.04 -4.65 -8.25
C GLY A 132 1.34 -5.28 -6.89
N VAL A 133 0.36 -5.32 -5.97
CA VAL A 133 0.51 -6.02 -4.69
C VAL A 133 0.66 -7.54 -4.90
N ALA A 134 -0.08 -8.11 -5.84
CA ALA A 134 0.06 -9.52 -6.21
C ALA A 134 1.45 -9.83 -6.77
N ASP A 135 2.02 -8.91 -7.56
CA ASP A 135 3.40 -9.03 -8.05
C ASP A 135 4.40 -9.14 -6.91
N GLY A 136 4.24 -8.33 -5.88
CA GLY A 136 5.10 -8.37 -4.70
C GLY A 136 4.99 -9.68 -3.90
N ILE A 137 3.78 -10.22 -3.75
CA ILE A 137 3.56 -11.52 -3.12
C ILE A 137 4.19 -12.65 -3.96
N ALA A 138 4.01 -12.61 -5.27
CA ALA A 138 4.59 -13.57 -6.20
C ALA A 138 6.14 -13.47 -6.20
N LEU A 139 6.68 -12.26 -6.15
CA LEU A 139 8.12 -12.03 -6.01
C LEU A 139 8.65 -12.63 -4.69
N ALA A 140 7.95 -12.42 -3.58
CA ALA A 140 8.33 -13.03 -2.31
C ALA A 140 8.35 -14.56 -2.37
N ASN A 141 7.38 -15.19 -3.05
CA ASN A 141 7.38 -16.63 -3.27
C ASN A 141 8.66 -17.08 -4.00
N LEU A 142 9.06 -16.37 -5.07
CA LEU A 142 10.30 -16.67 -5.80
C LEU A 142 11.53 -16.51 -4.92
N LEU A 143 11.65 -15.38 -4.20
CA LEU A 143 12.82 -15.09 -3.37
C LEU A 143 12.99 -16.06 -2.20
N LYS A 144 11.87 -16.57 -1.67
CA LYS A 144 11.84 -17.59 -0.61
C LYS A 144 11.96 -19.02 -1.15
N GLY A 145 11.98 -19.21 -2.47
CA GLY A 145 11.99 -20.55 -3.09
C GLY A 145 10.69 -21.34 -2.85
N GLU A 146 9.58 -20.65 -2.57
CA GLU A 146 8.27 -21.26 -2.37
C GLU A 146 7.61 -21.56 -3.71
N LYS A 147 7.22 -22.83 -3.93
CA LYS A 147 6.46 -23.23 -5.12
C LYS A 147 4.98 -22.91 -4.96
N LYS A 148 4.63 -21.64 -5.00
CA LYS A 148 3.28 -21.12 -4.80
C LYS A 148 2.89 -20.18 -5.91
N VAL A 149 1.59 -20.14 -6.20
CA VAL A 149 0.96 -19.20 -7.14
C VAL A 149 0.22 -18.13 -6.36
N THR A 150 0.25 -16.91 -6.86
CA THR A 150 -0.61 -15.82 -6.39
C THR A 150 -1.70 -15.59 -7.43
N VAL A 151 -2.96 -15.42 -7.00
CA VAL A 151 -4.06 -15.09 -7.91
C VAL A 151 -4.67 -13.76 -7.53
N VAL A 152 -4.80 -12.88 -8.52
CA VAL A 152 -5.42 -11.57 -8.34
C VAL A 152 -6.56 -11.38 -9.33
N PHE A 153 -7.68 -10.89 -8.83
CA PHE A 153 -8.86 -10.60 -9.63
C PHE A 153 -8.85 -9.17 -10.16
N SER A 154 -9.33 -9.00 -11.38
CA SER A 154 -9.79 -7.73 -11.92
C SER A 154 -11.12 -7.92 -12.66
N GLY A 155 -11.92 -6.89 -12.76
CA GLY A 155 -13.02 -6.84 -13.72
C GLY A 155 -12.52 -6.28 -15.07
N ASP A 156 -13.30 -6.47 -16.12
CA ASP A 156 -13.05 -5.91 -17.45
C ASP A 156 -12.91 -4.36 -17.41
N GLY A 157 -13.73 -3.67 -16.62
CA GLY A 157 -13.59 -2.23 -16.41
C GLY A 157 -12.30 -1.83 -15.69
N GLY A 158 -11.91 -2.57 -14.63
CA GLY A 158 -10.68 -2.33 -13.88
C GLY A 158 -9.40 -2.57 -14.68
N ALA A 159 -9.49 -3.35 -15.75
CA ALA A 159 -8.38 -3.61 -16.66
C ALA A 159 -8.07 -2.46 -17.65
N SER A 160 -8.75 -1.32 -17.50
CA SER A 160 -8.44 -0.08 -18.19
C SER A 160 -7.58 0.89 -17.37
N GLU A 161 -7.37 0.59 -16.07
CA GLU A 161 -6.52 1.40 -15.19
C GLU A 161 -5.04 1.30 -15.56
N GLY A 162 -4.27 2.37 -15.33
CA GLY A 162 -2.82 2.38 -15.55
C GLY A 162 -2.09 1.30 -14.74
N ASP A 163 -2.48 1.11 -13.50
CA ASP A 163 -1.95 0.09 -12.57
C ASP A 163 -2.03 -1.33 -13.16
N PHE A 164 -3.08 -1.63 -13.95
CA PHE A 164 -3.19 -2.90 -14.65
C PHE A 164 -2.02 -3.12 -15.62
N HIS A 165 -1.71 -2.12 -16.42
CA HIS A 165 -0.65 -2.20 -17.44
C HIS A 165 0.74 -2.29 -16.82
N GLU A 166 0.98 -1.52 -15.76
CA GLU A 166 2.25 -1.55 -15.03
C GLU A 166 2.48 -2.92 -14.38
N ALA A 167 1.48 -3.47 -13.69
CA ALA A 167 1.61 -4.76 -13.02
C ALA A 167 1.86 -5.90 -14.01
N LEU A 168 1.09 -6.00 -15.10
CA LEU A 168 1.29 -7.06 -16.11
C LEU A 168 2.70 -6.99 -16.70
N ASN A 169 3.17 -5.79 -17.04
CA ASN A 169 4.51 -5.61 -17.58
C ASN A 169 5.59 -6.01 -16.56
N THR A 170 5.44 -5.61 -15.31
CA THR A 170 6.37 -5.96 -14.23
C THR A 170 6.41 -7.47 -14.01
N ALA A 171 5.26 -8.12 -13.93
CA ALA A 171 5.16 -9.56 -13.78
C ALA A 171 5.84 -10.32 -14.92
N ALA A 172 5.66 -9.85 -16.16
CA ALA A 172 6.27 -10.45 -17.36
C ALA A 172 7.80 -10.33 -17.29
N VAL A 173 8.33 -9.12 -17.02
CA VAL A 173 9.77 -8.86 -16.92
C VAL A 173 10.43 -9.69 -15.83
N TRP A 174 9.75 -9.88 -14.71
CA TRP A 174 10.29 -10.63 -13.55
C TRP A 174 9.92 -12.12 -13.56
N SER A 175 9.14 -12.59 -14.55
CA SER A 175 8.66 -13.96 -14.65
C SER A 175 7.97 -14.45 -13.37
N LEU A 176 7.05 -13.65 -12.85
CA LEU A 176 6.40 -13.89 -11.56
C LEU A 176 5.36 -15.02 -11.62
N PRO A 177 5.26 -15.87 -10.58
CA PRO A 177 4.23 -16.92 -10.47
C PRO A 177 2.87 -16.32 -10.09
N VAL A 178 2.23 -15.58 -11.00
CA VAL A 178 0.95 -14.89 -10.78
C VAL A 178 -0.05 -15.18 -11.88
N VAL A 179 -1.32 -15.33 -11.50
CA VAL A 179 -2.46 -15.39 -12.43
C VAL A 179 -3.26 -14.11 -12.28
N PHE A 180 -3.35 -13.34 -13.35
CA PHE A 180 -4.26 -12.20 -13.48
C PHE A 180 -5.60 -12.70 -14.00
N LEU A 181 -6.56 -12.90 -13.11
CA LEU A 181 -7.88 -13.39 -13.44
C LEU A 181 -8.83 -12.22 -13.73
N ILE A 182 -9.35 -12.16 -14.96
CA ILE A 182 -10.25 -11.10 -15.41
C ILE A 182 -11.67 -11.64 -15.47
N GLU A 183 -12.55 -11.17 -14.57
CA GLU A 183 -13.97 -11.40 -14.66
C GLU A 183 -14.57 -10.49 -15.74
N ASN A 184 -14.66 -10.98 -16.98
CA ASN A 184 -15.24 -10.22 -18.07
C ASN A 184 -16.76 -10.41 -18.08
N ASN A 185 -17.47 -9.49 -17.44
CA ASN A 185 -18.92 -9.50 -17.35
C ASN A 185 -19.59 -8.50 -18.30
N GLY A 186 -18.82 -7.87 -19.18
CA GLY A 186 -19.27 -6.96 -20.23
C GLY A 186 -19.54 -5.53 -19.77
N TYR A 187 -19.33 -5.19 -18.49
CA TYR A 187 -19.66 -3.86 -17.96
C TYR A 187 -18.70 -3.40 -16.86
N GLY A 188 -18.03 -2.27 -17.09
CA GLY A 188 -17.38 -1.48 -16.04
C GLY A 188 -18.42 -0.55 -15.38
N LEU A 189 -19.01 -0.95 -14.24
CA LEU A 189 -20.15 -0.28 -13.63
C LEU A 189 -21.38 -0.32 -14.57
N SER A 190 -21.68 0.78 -15.26
CA SER A 190 -22.72 0.91 -16.30
C SER A 190 -22.17 1.06 -17.71
N THR A 191 -20.83 1.24 -17.84
CA THR A 191 -20.17 1.44 -19.12
C THR A 191 -19.89 0.08 -19.77
N PRO A 192 -20.43 -0.21 -20.98
CA PRO A 192 -20.20 -1.47 -21.65
C PRO A 192 -18.74 -1.62 -22.10
N SER A 193 -18.26 -2.85 -22.20
CA SER A 193 -16.85 -3.16 -22.50
C SER A 193 -16.36 -2.59 -23.83
N ASN A 194 -17.22 -2.42 -24.82
CA ASN A 194 -16.85 -1.82 -26.11
C ASN A 194 -16.57 -0.30 -26.04
N GLU A 195 -16.92 0.33 -24.92
CA GLU A 195 -16.53 1.70 -24.57
C GLU A 195 -15.29 1.75 -23.64
N GLN A 196 -14.86 0.59 -23.11
CA GLN A 196 -13.67 0.47 -22.27
C GLN A 196 -12.42 0.10 -23.11
N PHE A 197 -12.57 -0.81 -24.08
CA PHE A 197 -11.45 -1.27 -24.91
C PHE A 197 -11.89 -1.72 -26.30
N LYS A 198 -10.93 -1.79 -27.25
CA LYS A 198 -11.16 -2.17 -28.66
C LYS A 198 -10.75 -3.58 -29.03
N PHE A 199 -9.92 -4.25 -28.24
CA PHE A 199 -9.58 -5.64 -28.45
C PHE A 199 -10.81 -6.54 -28.19
N LYS A 200 -10.78 -7.77 -28.71
CA LYS A 200 -11.94 -8.68 -28.64
C LYS A 200 -11.94 -9.56 -27.41
N SER A 201 -10.76 -9.96 -26.96
CA SER A 201 -10.53 -10.80 -25.79
C SER A 201 -9.29 -10.34 -25.04
N PHE A 202 -9.25 -10.52 -23.75
CA PHE A 202 -8.04 -10.26 -22.95
C PHE A 202 -6.87 -11.16 -23.34
N THR A 203 -7.11 -12.24 -24.08
CA THR A 203 -6.04 -13.04 -24.68
C THR A 203 -5.20 -12.24 -25.67
N ASP A 204 -5.77 -11.23 -26.32
CA ASP A 204 -5.03 -10.34 -27.24
C ASP A 204 -3.95 -9.54 -26.50
N LYS A 205 -4.17 -9.21 -25.21
CA LYS A 205 -3.18 -8.51 -24.38
C LYS A 205 -1.98 -9.37 -24.02
N GLY A 206 -2.15 -10.70 -23.90
CA GLY A 206 -1.05 -11.63 -23.60
C GLY A 206 0.11 -11.48 -24.58
N VAL A 207 -0.20 -11.37 -25.86
CA VAL A 207 0.80 -11.16 -26.93
C VAL A 207 1.60 -9.86 -26.70
N GLY A 208 0.91 -8.79 -26.31
CA GLY A 208 1.55 -7.48 -26.07
C GLY A 208 2.54 -7.47 -24.90
N TYR A 209 2.33 -8.31 -23.90
CA TYR A 209 3.22 -8.44 -22.73
C TYR A 209 4.16 -9.65 -22.80
N GLY A 210 4.06 -10.48 -23.86
CA GLY A 210 4.82 -11.73 -23.94
C GLY A 210 4.38 -12.78 -22.91
N MET A 211 3.11 -12.81 -22.56
CA MET A 211 2.51 -13.70 -21.55
C MET A 211 1.55 -14.69 -22.20
N GLU A 212 1.43 -15.87 -21.57
CA GLU A 212 0.33 -16.79 -21.88
C GLU A 212 -1.01 -16.15 -21.45
N ALA A 213 -2.04 -16.38 -22.26
CA ALA A 213 -3.38 -15.89 -21.99
C ALA A 213 -4.44 -16.88 -22.46
N TYR A 214 -5.46 -17.07 -21.63
CA TYR A 214 -6.55 -18.02 -21.88
C TYR A 214 -7.89 -17.33 -21.66
N SER A 215 -8.93 -17.78 -22.40
CA SER A 215 -10.32 -17.35 -22.20
C SER A 215 -11.18 -18.58 -22.03
N ILE A 216 -11.97 -18.61 -20.95
CA ILE A 216 -12.81 -19.74 -20.56
C ILE A 216 -14.25 -19.32 -20.25
N ASP A 217 -15.18 -20.26 -20.19
CA ASP A 217 -16.53 -20.01 -19.68
C ASP A 217 -16.52 -19.95 -18.14
N GLY A 218 -16.56 -18.74 -17.61
CA GLY A 218 -16.53 -18.49 -16.16
C GLY A 218 -17.74 -19.00 -15.39
N ASN A 219 -18.82 -19.40 -16.07
CA ASN A 219 -19.99 -19.99 -15.45
C ASN A 219 -19.90 -21.53 -15.33
N ASN A 220 -18.92 -22.15 -15.99
CA ASN A 220 -18.68 -23.59 -15.91
C ASN A 220 -17.66 -23.92 -14.81
N ILE A 221 -18.14 -24.35 -13.66
CA ILE A 221 -17.28 -24.63 -12.49
C ILE A 221 -16.20 -25.69 -12.75
N LEU A 222 -16.49 -26.71 -13.60
CA LEU A 222 -15.51 -27.76 -13.92
C LEU A 222 -14.41 -27.20 -14.83
N GLU A 223 -14.74 -26.35 -15.79
CA GLU A 223 -13.77 -25.69 -16.66
C GLU A 223 -12.88 -24.73 -15.85
N VAL A 224 -13.47 -23.93 -14.96
CA VAL A 224 -12.69 -23.05 -14.05
C VAL A 224 -11.76 -23.87 -13.17
N TYR A 225 -12.28 -24.88 -12.47
CA TYR A 225 -11.49 -25.75 -11.58
C TYR A 225 -10.31 -26.40 -12.32
N ASP A 226 -10.59 -27.00 -13.47
CA ASP A 226 -9.58 -27.72 -14.26
C ASP A 226 -8.50 -26.78 -14.79
N THR A 227 -8.91 -25.63 -15.33
CA THR A 227 -7.99 -24.65 -15.87
C THR A 227 -7.07 -24.09 -14.78
N ILE A 228 -7.64 -23.67 -13.63
CA ILE A 228 -6.84 -23.15 -12.52
C ILE A 228 -5.91 -24.23 -11.94
N LYS A 229 -6.40 -25.45 -11.78
CA LYS A 229 -5.58 -26.58 -11.30
C LYS A 229 -4.34 -26.80 -12.20
N ASN A 230 -4.57 -26.93 -13.49
CA ASN A 230 -3.50 -27.20 -14.45
C ASN A 230 -2.51 -26.02 -14.55
N LEU A 231 -3.03 -24.79 -14.62
CA LEU A 231 -2.19 -23.58 -14.64
C LEU A 231 -1.36 -23.46 -13.37
N SER A 232 -1.98 -23.61 -12.18
CA SER A 232 -1.25 -23.46 -10.92
C SER A 232 -0.18 -24.53 -10.74
N GLU A 233 -0.45 -25.79 -11.09
CA GLU A 233 0.56 -26.87 -11.10
C GLU A 233 1.73 -26.57 -12.05
N SER A 234 1.43 -26.07 -13.25
CA SER A 234 2.44 -25.67 -14.22
C SER A 234 3.28 -24.48 -13.75
N ILE A 235 2.64 -23.45 -13.19
CA ILE A 235 3.30 -22.22 -12.72
C ILE A 235 4.17 -22.49 -11.48
N ARG A 236 3.76 -23.39 -10.57
CA ARG A 236 4.58 -23.82 -9.42
C ARG A 236 5.91 -24.45 -9.85
N ASN A 237 5.93 -25.15 -10.98
CA ASN A 237 7.11 -25.82 -11.51
C ASN A 237 7.91 -24.95 -12.50
N ASN A 238 7.25 -24.03 -13.19
CA ASN A 238 7.85 -23.11 -14.16
C ASN A 238 7.23 -21.71 -13.93
N PRO A 239 7.78 -20.91 -13.01
CA PRO A 239 7.24 -19.60 -12.65
C PRO A 239 7.09 -18.68 -13.86
N ARG A 240 5.90 -18.17 -14.07
CA ARG A 240 5.55 -17.21 -15.11
C ARG A 240 4.18 -16.59 -14.84
N PRO A 241 3.92 -15.36 -15.31
CA PRO A 241 2.58 -14.76 -15.22
C PRO A 241 1.67 -15.29 -16.34
N VAL A 242 0.37 -15.34 -16.02
CA VAL A 242 -0.69 -15.77 -16.95
C VAL A 242 -1.88 -14.83 -16.85
N ILE A 243 -2.49 -14.47 -17.97
CA ILE A 243 -3.81 -13.83 -18.03
C ILE A 243 -4.88 -14.91 -18.20
N LEU A 244 -5.85 -14.93 -17.32
CA LEU A 244 -7.02 -15.81 -17.42
C LEU A 244 -8.29 -14.98 -17.51
N GLU A 245 -8.89 -14.89 -18.69
CA GLU A 245 -10.19 -14.29 -18.90
C GLU A 245 -11.28 -15.30 -18.60
N CYS A 246 -12.18 -14.97 -17.65
CA CYS A 246 -13.37 -15.73 -17.33
C CYS A 246 -14.59 -14.97 -17.86
N MET A 247 -15.19 -15.47 -18.95
CA MET A 247 -16.38 -14.89 -19.53
C MET A 247 -17.60 -15.19 -18.63
N THR A 248 -18.28 -14.16 -18.20
CA THR A 248 -19.38 -14.27 -17.25
C THR A 248 -20.38 -13.12 -17.42
N PHE A 249 -21.37 -13.04 -16.53
CA PHE A 249 -22.32 -11.95 -16.54
C PHE A 249 -22.84 -11.66 -15.12
N ARG A 250 -22.97 -10.40 -14.81
CA ARG A 250 -23.51 -9.93 -13.55
C ARG A 250 -25.05 -9.89 -13.58
N MET A 251 -25.69 -10.84 -12.92
CA MET A 251 -27.17 -10.96 -12.88
C MET A 251 -27.85 -9.87 -12.02
N ARG A 252 -27.09 -9.06 -11.31
CA ARG A 252 -27.59 -7.99 -10.44
C ARG A 252 -26.94 -6.64 -10.80
N GLY A 253 -27.36 -5.56 -10.16
CA GLY A 253 -26.70 -4.26 -10.32
C GLY A 253 -25.23 -4.27 -9.93
N HIS A 254 -24.50 -3.21 -10.24
CA HIS A 254 -23.13 -3.06 -9.76
C HIS A 254 -23.08 -3.12 -8.23
N GLU A 255 -23.94 -2.38 -7.58
CA GLU A 255 -24.38 -2.47 -6.21
C GLU A 255 -25.90 -2.66 -6.25
N GLU A 256 -26.49 -3.32 -5.27
CA GLU A 256 -27.93 -3.59 -5.29
C GLU A 256 -28.80 -2.33 -5.43
N ALA A 257 -28.35 -1.19 -4.87
CA ALA A 257 -29.02 0.09 -5.01
C ALA A 257 -28.93 0.71 -6.44
N SER A 258 -27.97 0.29 -7.27
CA SER A 258 -27.77 0.87 -8.61
C SER A 258 -28.82 0.41 -9.62
N GLY A 259 -29.45 -0.74 -9.40
CA GLY A 259 -30.36 -1.38 -10.36
C GLY A 259 -29.67 -1.84 -11.64
N THR A 260 -30.47 -2.24 -12.64
CA THR A 260 -29.98 -2.86 -13.88
C THR A 260 -30.57 -2.25 -15.15
N LYS A 261 -31.20 -1.07 -15.08
CA LYS A 261 -31.91 -0.44 -16.21
C LYS A 261 -31.04 -0.12 -17.43
N TYR A 262 -29.72 -0.02 -17.23
CA TYR A 262 -28.76 0.24 -18.30
C TYR A 262 -28.33 -1.02 -19.06
N VAL A 263 -28.76 -2.20 -18.62
CA VAL A 263 -28.43 -3.49 -19.25
C VAL A 263 -29.62 -3.98 -20.06
N PRO A 264 -29.44 -4.38 -21.35
CA PRO A 264 -30.50 -4.97 -22.15
C PRO A 264 -31.12 -6.23 -21.50
N GLN A 265 -32.43 -6.31 -21.48
CA GLN A 265 -33.18 -7.43 -20.86
C GLN A 265 -32.81 -8.79 -21.47
N GLU A 266 -32.54 -8.83 -22.75
CA GLU A 266 -32.16 -10.06 -23.48
C GLU A 266 -30.88 -10.70 -22.91
N LEU A 267 -29.95 -9.89 -22.38
CA LEU A 267 -28.76 -10.44 -21.75
C LEU A 267 -29.07 -11.22 -20.48
N PHE A 268 -30.03 -10.76 -19.68
CA PHE A 268 -30.48 -11.52 -18.50
C PHE A 268 -31.12 -12.84 -18.88
N GLU A 269 -31.85 -12.89 -19.99
CA GLU A 269 -32.46 -14.12 -20.49
C GLU A 269 -31.41 -15.11 -21.01
N ILE A 270 -30.40 -14.62 -21.73
CA ILE A 270 -29.31 -15.44 -22.25
C ILE A 270 -28.48 -16.00 -21.09
N TRP A 271 -28.01 -15.14 -20.20
CA TRP A 271 -27.13 -15.54 -19.10
C TRP A 271 -27.87 -16.26 -17.96
N GLY A 272 -29.17 -16.03 -17.79
CA GLY A 272 -30.03 -16.81 -16.88
C GLY A 272 -30.08 -18.28 -17.23
N LYS A 273 -30.01 -18.63 -18.54
CA LYS A 273 -29.89 -20.03 -18.99
C LYS A 273 -28.53 -20.64 -18.66
N LYS A 274 -27.54 -19.84 -18.38
CA LYS A 274 -26.18 -20.23 -17.99
C LYS A 274 -25.92 -20.06 -16.49
N ASP A 275 -26.97 -20.02 -15.66
CA ASP A 275 -26.81 -19.93 -14.20
C ASP A 275 -25.88 -21.06 -13.69
N PRO A 276 -24.74 -20.74 -13.01
CA PRO A 276 -23.76 -21.75 -12.65
C PRO A 276 -24.31 -22.79 -11.66
N VAL A 277 -25.14 -22.37 -10.70
CA VAL A 277 -25.62 -23.25 -9.64
C VAL A 277 -26.64 -24.23 -10.19
N SER A 278 -27.70 -23.74 -10.85
CA SER A 278 -28.79 -24.58 -11.35
C SER A 278 -28.33 -25.51 -12.47
N ASN A 279 -27.46 -25.06 -13.35
CA ASN A 279 -26.93 -25.93 -14.40
C ASN A 279 -26.08 -27.06 -13.85
N TYR A 280 -25.20 -26.77 -12.88
CA TYR A 280 -24.36 -27.80 -12.28
C TYR A 280 -25.17 -28.79 -11.44
N GLU A 281 -26.17 -28.30 -10.71
CA GLU A 281 -27.16 -29.16 -9.97
C GLU A 281 -27.87 -30.13 -10.91
N ASN A 282 -28.43 -29.60 -12.02
CA ASN A 282 -29.10 -30.42 -13.02
C ASN A 282 -28.16 -31.45 -13.67
N TYR A 283 -26.93 -31.07 -13.95
CA TYR A 283 -25.93 -32.01 -14.48
C TYR A 283 -25.69 -33.18 -13.51
N LEU A 284 -25.48 -32.91 -12.22
CA LEU A 284 -25.20 -33.93 -11.23
C LEU A 284 -26.42 -34.84 -10.99
N LEU A 285 -27.63 -34.30 -11.09
CA LEU A 285 -28.89 -35.10 -11.05
C LEU A 285 -28.98 -36.02 -12.27
N ASN A 286 -28.76 -35.52 -13.47
CA ASN A 286 -28.85 -36.29 -14.72
C ASN A 286 -27.80 -37.43 -14.79
N GLU A 287 -26.59 -37.18 -14.23
CA GLU A 287 -25.55 -38.19 -14.11
C GLU A 287 -25.76 -39.17 -12.95
N GLY A 288 -26.83 -39.00 -12.15
CA GLY A 288 -27.13 -39.84 -10.99
C GLY A 288 -26.09 -39.72 -9.86
N ILE A 289 -25.32 -38.62 -9.82
CA ILE A 289 -24.30 -38.34 -8.79
C ILE A 289 -24.98 -37.79 -7.53
N LEU A 290 -25.98 -36.92 -7.71
CA LEU A 290 -26.83 -36.40 -6.63
C LEU A 290 -28.28 -36.90 -6.76
N THR A 291 -28.98 -36.85 -5.65
CA THR A 291 -30.46 -37.03 -5.60
C THR A 291 -31.09 -35.78 -5.01
N GLN A 292 -32.39 -35.59 -5.24
CA GLN A 292 -33.14 -34.46 -4.67
C GLN A 292 -33.06 -34.41 -3.12
N GLU A 293 -33.03 -35.58 -2.47
CA GLU A 293 -32.90 -35.70 -1.02
C GLU A 293 -31.52 -35.19 -0.55
N LYS A 294 -30.43 -35.56 -1.23
CA LYS A 294 -29.09 -35.07 -0.92
C LYS A 294 -28.97 -33.57 -1.11
N ILE A 295 -29.53 -33.03 -2.19
CA ILE A 295 -29.58 -31.58 -2.45
C ILE A 295 -30.33 -30.87 -1.32
N ALA A 296 -31.48 -31.34 -0.92
CA ALA A 296 -32.23 -30.77 0.19
C ALA A 296 -31.44 -30.81 1.51
N GLY A 297 -30.77 -31.93 1.78
CA GLY A 297 -29.91 -32.08 2.95
C GLY A 297 -28.75 -31.08 2.98
N ILE A 298 -28.01 -30.88 1.85
CA ILE A 298 -26.93 -29.92 1.72
C ILE A 298 -27.46 -28.49 1.97
N ARG A 299 -28.58 -28.12 1.33
CA ARG A 299 -29.17 -26.79 1.51
C ARG A 299 -29.65 -26.55 2.94
N GLU A 300 -30.18 -27.55 3.63
CA GLU A 300 -30.59 -27.41 5.04
C GLU A 300 -29.39 -27.19 5.97
N ILE A 301 -28.26 -27.87 5.74
CA ILE A 301 -27.04 -27.68 6.49
C ILE A 301 -26.55 -26.23 6.32
N VAL A 302 -26.46 -25.73 5.08
CA VAL A 302 -26.03 -24.35 4.79
C VAL A 302 -27.00 -23.33 5.40
N LYS A 303 -28.33 -23.57 5.30
CA LYS A 303 -29.33 -22.70 5.90
C LYS A 303 -29.17 -22.60 7.41
N LYS A 304 -28.95 -23.74 8.07
CA LYS A 304 -28.71 -23.78 9.52
C LYS A 304 -27.45 -22.99 9.91
N GLU A 305 -26.35 -23.16 9.19
CA GLU A 305 -25.12 -22.39 9.43
C GLU A 305 -25.38 -20.88 9.30
N ILE A 306 -26.15 -20.46 8.30
CA ILE A 306 -26.50 -19.05 8.09
C ILE A 306 -27.36 -18.52 9.24
N ASP A 307 -28.42 -19.25 9.61
CA ASP A 307 -29.33 -18.82 10.65
C ASP A 307 -28.66 -18.76 12.04
N GLU A 308 -27.85 -19.76 12.40
CA GLU A 308 -27.05 -19.79 13.64
C GLU A 308 -26.00 -18.65 13.67
N GLY A 309 -25.35 -18.38 12.53
CA GLY A 309 -24.39 -17.29 12.44
C GLY A 309 -25.03 -15.91 12.57
N ILE A 310 -26.22 -15.71 12.03
CA ILE A 310 -26.99 -14.46 12.22
C ILE A 310 -27.36 -14.28 13.70
N GLU A 311 -27.90 -15.32 14.33
CA GLU A 311 -28.27 -15.30 15.75
C GLU A 311 -27.05 -14.97 16.64
N THR A 312 -25.89 -15.55 16.33
CA THR A 312 -24.65 -15.28 17.05
C THR A 312 -24.26 -13.80 16.99
N VAL A 313 -24.33 -13.20 15.80
CA VAL A 313 -23.92 -11.81 15.57
C VAL A 313 -24.96 -10.81 16.08
N GLU A 314 -26.25 -11.12 16.02
CA GLU A 314 -27.31 -10.29 16.60
C GLU A 314 -27.19 -10.17 18.14
N ASN A 315 -26.46 -11.07 18.78
CA ASN A 315 -26.16 -11.03 20.22
C ASN A 315 -24.79 -10.40 20.54
N GLU A 316 -24.02 -9.93 19.54
CA GLU A 316 -22.77 -9.18 19.78
C GLU A 316 -23.06 -7.82 20.42
N ALA A 317 -22.14 -7.36 21.26
CA ALA A 317 -22.23 -6.04 21.86
C ALA A 317 -22.02 -4.93 20.82
N ASP A 318 -22.78 -3.86 20.93
CA ASP A 318 -22.58 -2.67 20.10
C ASP A 318 -21.19 -2.06 20.30
N ILE A 319 -20.64 -1.47 19.26
CA ILE A 319 -19.38 -0.74 19.34
C ILE A 319 -19.59 0.53 20.17
N ILE A 320 -18.80 0.65 21.24
CA ILE A 320 -18.71 1.89 22.00
C ILE A 320 -17.50 2.68 21.46
N PRO A 321 -17.72 3.86 20.83
CA PRO A 321 -16.62 4.66 20.29
C PRO A 321 -15.59 5.04 21.37
N ASN A 322 -14.31 4.87 21.07
CA ASN A 322 -13.22 5.24 21.95
C ASN A 322 -12.12 5.96 21.16
N THR A 323 -12.05 7.30 21.32
CA THR A 323 -11.10 8.14 20.58
C THR A 323 -9.65 7.74 20.82
N ALA A 324 -9.28 7.41 22.06
CA ALA A 324 -7.91 7.02 22.38
C ALA A 324 -7.54 5.68 21.70
N PHE A 325 -8.48 4.73 21.67
CA PHE A 325 -8.28 3.48 20.94
C PHE A 325 -8.07 3.72 19.45
N GLU A 326 -8.91 4.54 18.81
CA GLU A 326 -8.79 4.83 17.38
C GLU A 326 -7.48 5.52 17.03
N LEU A 327 -7.05 6.50 17.84
CA LEU A 327 -5.79 7.22 17.61
C LEU A 327 -4.54 6.34 17.86
N ASN A 328 -4.62 5.38 18.77
CA ASN A 328 -3.49 4.49 19.09
C ASN A 328 -3.40 3.27 18.16
N ASP A 329 -4.45 2.94 17.39
CA ASP A 329 -4.51 1.77 16.52
C ASP A 329 -4.29 2.13 15.04
N ILE A 330 -3.56 3.22 14.77
CA ILE A 330 -3.20 3.68 13.41
C ILE A 330 -1.90 3.03 12.93
N TYR A 331 -0.93 2.85 13.84
CA TYR A 331 0.37 2.29 13.55
C TYR A 331 0.53 0.91 14.20
N MET A 332 1.17 0.00 13.47
CA MET A 332 1.63 -1.25 14.09
C MET A 332 2.67 -0.91 15.17
N PRO A 333 2.52 -1.42 16.40
CA PRO A 333 3.52 -1.21 17.43
C PRO A 333 4.89 -1.73 16.99
N ALA A 334 5.89 -0.87 17.02
CA ALA A 334 7.26 -1.27 16.76
C ALA A 334 7.84 -1.93 18.02
N SER A 335 8.49 -3.07 17.86
CA SER A 335 9.28 -3.71 18.93
C SER A 335 10.66 -3.04 19.05
N VAL A 336 10.64 -1.72 19.21
CA VAL A 336 11.86 -0.93 19.38
C VAL A 336 12.10 -0.73 20.87
N PRO A 337 13.30 -0.98 21.40
CA PRO A 337 13.65 -0.63 22.78
C PRO A 337 13.41 0.87 23.02
N ASP A 338 13.00 1.23 24.23
CA ASP A 338 12.91 2.64 24.62
C ASP A 338 14.22 3.36 24.32
N SER A 339 14.11 4.62 23.87
CA SER A 339 15.29 5.43 23.58
C SER A 339 16.21 5.50 24.78
N VAL A 340 17.45 5.08 24.60
CA VAL A 340 18.50 5.21 25.61
C VAL A 340 18.98 6.67 25.62
N ALA A 341 19.41 7.16 26.75
CA ALA A 341 20.02 8.48 26.87
C ALA A 341 21.07 8.74 25.78
N ASN A 342 21.26 10.01 25.43
CA ASN A 342 22.24 10.45 24.41
C ASN A 342 23.58 9.72 24.53
N HIS A 343 24.16 9.40 23.38
CA HIS A 343 25.46 8.76 23.29
C HIS A 343 26.42 9.70 22.57
N HIS A 344 27.36 10.28 23.30
CA HIS A 344 28.31 11.29 22.78
C HIS A 344 27.60 12.37 21.94
N GLU A 345 27.87 12.43 20.64
CA GLU A 345 27.33 13.43 19.71
C GLU A 345 25.95 13.03 19.12
N LEU A 346 25.52 11.79 19.36
CA LEU A 346 24.21 11.33 18.89
C LEU A 346 23.14 11.62 19.94
N GLN A 347 22.05 12.28 19.51
CA GLN A 347 20.88 12.52 20.34
C GLN A 347 19.78 11.48 20.05
N HIS A 348 19.10 11.01 21.10
CA HIS A 348 17.99 10.07 21.00
C HIS A 348 18.35 8.75 20.33
N VAL A 349 19.38 8.09 20.85
CA VAL A 349 19.86 6.80 20.35
C VAL A 349 18.99 5.67 20.84
N VAL A 350 18.52 4.81 19.94
CA VAL A 350 17.77 3.57 20.24
C VAL A 350 18.71 2.37 20.27
N ILE A 351 19.58 2.23 19.25
CA ILE A 351 20.65 1.23 19.22
C ILE A 351 21.98 1.96 19.17
N LYS A 352 22.84 1.70 20.16
CA LYS A 352 24.18 2.31 20.23
C LYS A 352 25.11 1.66 19.22
N PRO A 353 26.06 2.44 18.65
CA PRO A 353 27.19 1.87 17.92
C PRO A 353 27.98 0.89 18.83
N ALA A 354 28.54 -0.15 18.24
CA ALA A 354 29.28 -1.17 18.97
C ALA A 354 30.68 -0.70 19.42
N SER A 355 31.22 0.28 18.71
CA SER A 355 32.53 0.90 19.02
C SER A 355 32.46 2.44 18.86
N GLU A 356 33.55 3.11 19.29
CA GLU A 356 33.73 4.55 19.10
C GLU A 356 34.42 4.90 17.76
N ASN A 357 34.57 3.90 16.86
CA ASN A 357 35.22 4.11 15.56
C ASN A 357 34.31 4.98 14.68
N LYS A 358 34.93 6.01 14.09
CA LYS A 358 34.27 6.94 13.19
C LYS A 358 35.09 7.14 11.93
N SER A 359 34.42 7.45 10.86
CA SER A 359 35.03 7.93 9.63
C SER A 359 34.30 9.16 9.10
N ARG A 360 35.04 10.02 8.43
CA ARG A 360 34.47 11.23 7.83
C ARG A 360 33.63 10.83 6.61
N LYS A 361 32.35 11.20 6.62
CA LYS A 361 31.41 10.85 5.57
C LYS A 361 30.65 12.07 5.07
N ARG A 362 30.43 12.13 3.75
CA ARG A 362 29.42 13.00 3.16
C ARG A 362 28.02 12.46 3.46
N TYR A 363 27.03 13.30 3.28
CA TYR A 363 25.62 12.91 3.49
C TYR A 363 25.23 11.68 2.64
N VAL A 364 25.57 11.67 1.35
CA VAL A 364 25.29 10.56 0.43
C VAL A 364 26.01 9.26 0.83
N ASP A 365 27.25 9.37 1.35
CA ASP A 365 28.05 8.22 1.77
C ASP A 365 27.49 7.59 3.07
N ALA A 366 26.98 8.44 3.97
CA ALA A 366 26.33 7.98 5.21
C ALA A 366 25.03 7.23 4.94
N ILE A 367 24.22 7.68 3.96
CA ILE A 367 23.04 6.98 3.48
C ILE A 367 23.42 5.61 2.89
N SER A 368 24.40 5.58 1.98
CA SER A 368 24.90 4.35 1.37
C SER A 368 25.39 3.35 2.42
N ASP A 369 26.18 3.83 3.40
CA ASP A 369 26.70 3.01 4.48
C ASP A 369 25.57 2.45 5.37
N GLY A 370 24.62 3.29 5.76
CA GLY A 370 23.46 2.85 6.55
C GLY A 370 22.61 1.80 5.83
N LEU A 371 22.37 2.02 4.54
CA LEU A 371 21.61 1.09 3.71
C LEU A 371 22.34 -0.25 3.55
N ARG A 372 23.65 -0.24 3.31
CA ARG A 372 24.47 -1.44 3.20
C ARG A 372 24.42 -2.26 4.50
N GLN A 373 24.62 -1.61 5.65
CA GLN A 373 24.55 -2.28 6.96
C GLN A 373 23.15 -2.83 7.26
N ALA A 374 22.10 -2.11 6.86
CA ALA A 374 20.75 -2.62 6.98
C ALA A 374 20.53 -3.88 6.12
N MET A 375 21.04 -3.91 4.89
CA MET A 375 20.96 -5.09 4.03
C MET A 375 21.77 -6.28 4.56
N GLU A 376 22.91 -6.03 5.21
CA GLU A 376 23.71 -7.06 5.87
C GLU A 376 22.94 -7.67 7.06
N LYS A 377 22.24 -6.84 7.81
CA LYS A 377 21.48 -7.26 9.00
C LYS A 377 20.13 -7.90 8.67
N HIS A 378 19.50 -7.49 7.58
CA HIS A 378 18.18 -7.91 7.15
C HIS A 378 18.25 -8.66 5.80
N PRO A 379 18.46 -10.00 5.81
CA PRO A 379 18.50 -10.79 4.58
C PRO A 379 17.18 -10.76 3.81
N GLU A 380 16.06 -10.44 4.47
CA GLU A 380 14.73 -10.27 3.88
C GLU A 380 14.50 -8.89 3.23
N LEU A 381 15.44 -7.94 3.34
CA LEU A 381 15.32 -6.62 2.74
C LEU A 381 15.61 -6.65 1.24
N VAL A 382 14.67 -6.17 0.44
CA VAL A 382 14.75 -6.05 -1.02
C VAL A 382 14.76 -4.58 -1.42
N LEU A 383 15.74 -4.17 -2.21
CA LEU A 383 15.81 -2.84 -2.82
C LEU A 383 15.25 -2.91 -4.23
N MET A 384 14.33 -2.00 -4.55
CA MET A 384 13.70 -1.87 -5.88
C MET A 384 13.72 -0.41 -6.32
N GLY A 385 14.02 -0.17 -7.58
CA GLY A 385 14.02 1.17 -8.17
C GLY A 385 14.62 1.15 -9.56
N GLN A 386 14.54 2.28 -10.22
CA GLN A 386 15.10 2.46 -11.56
C GLN A 386 16.61 2.69 -11.46
N ASP A 387 17.38 1.99 -12.27
CA ASP A 387 18.85 2.12 -12.40
C ASP A 387 19.65 1.85 -11.11
N ILE A 388 19.06 1.26 -10.08
CA ILE A 388 19.74 1.06 -8.78
C ILE A 388 20.68 -0.14 -8.74
N ALA A 389 20.59 -1.07 -9.70
CA ALA A 389 21.44 -2.26 -9.75
C ALA A 389 22.83 -1.95 -10.34
N ASP A 390 23.08 -2.32 -11.61
CA ASP A 390 24.41 -2.17 -12.23
C ASP A 390 24.93 -0.74 -12.26
N TYR A 391 24.04 0.22 -12.49
CA TYR A 391 24.41 1.65 -12.53
C TYR A 391 24.66 2.23 -11.13
N GLY A 392 24.07 1.65 -10.08
CA GLY A 392 24.20 2.10 -8.69
C GLY A 392 23.40 3.34 -8.32
N GLY A 393 22.31 3.60 -9.05
CA GLY A 393 21.42 4.75 -8.87
C GLY A 393 21.98 6.06 -9.44
N VAL A 394 21.09 7.05 -9.63
CA VAL A 394 21.44 8.38 -10.15
C VAL A 394 22.48 9.08 -9.28
N PHE A 395 22.40 8.90 -7.98
CA PHE A 395 23.31 9.52 -7.00
C PHE A 395 24.40 8.58 -6.48
N LYS A 396 24.51 7.36 -7.02
CA LYS A 396 25.52 6.33 -6.70
C LYS A 396 25.42 5.77 -5.27
N ILE A 397 24.26 5.82 -4.66
CA ILE A 397 24.04 5.33 -3.30
C ILE A 397 24.13 3.79 -3.23
N THR A 398 23.64 3.10 -4.26
CA THR A 398 23.65 1.64 -4.34
C THR A 398 24.78 1.06 -5.18
N GLN A 399 25.82 1.85 -5.44
CA GLN A 399 26.99 1.39 -6.20
C GLN A 399 27.69 0.23 -5.48
N GLY A 400 27.91 -0.90 -6.19
CA GLY A 400 28.52 -2.12 -5.63
C GLY A 400 27.53 -3.05 -4.90
N PHE A 401 26.28 -2.63 -4.72
CA PHE A 401 25.30 -3.44 -3.98
C PHE A 401 24.86 -4.67 -4.76
N LEU A 402 24.75 -4.57 -6.08
CA LEU A 402 24.39 -5.72 -6.92
C LEU A 402 25.40 -6.86 -6.76
N GLU A 403 26.69 -6.54 -6.75
CA GLU A 403 27.77 -7.52 -6.58
C GLU A 403 27.77 -8.13 -5.18
N GLN A 404 27.44 -7.33 -4.15
CA GLN A 404 27.45 -7.76 -2.76
C GLN A 404 26.23 -8.58 -2.39
N PHE A 405 25.04 -8.18 -2.82
CA PHE A 405 23.76 -8.74 -2.36
C PHE A 405 22.99 -9.53 -3.42
N GLY A 406 23.42 -9.45 -4.66
CA GLY A 406 22.82 -10.18 -5.78
C GLY A 406 21.52 -9.58 -6.32
N LYS A 407 21.17 -9.99 -7.56
CA LYS A 407 19.99 -9.50 -8.31
C LYS A 407 18.64 -9.79 -7.62
N GLY A 408 18.59 -10.80 -6.77
CA GLY A 408 17.39 -11.11 -5.98
C GLY A 408 16.99 -9.98 -5.04
N ARG A 409 18.00 -9.32 -4.46
CA ARG A 409 17.81 -8.29 -3.43
C ARG A 409 18.06 -6.85 -3.90
N VAL A 410 18.77 -6.65 -5.02
CA VAL A 410 19.00 -5.33 -5.63
C VAL A 410 18.47 -5.38 -7.05
N ARG A 411 17.32 -4.76 -7.28
CA ARG A 411 16.52 -4.97 -8.49
C ARG A 411 16.28 -3.67 -9.25
N ASN A 412 16.75 -3.63 -10.50
CA ASN A 412 16.20 -2.67 -11.44
C ASN A 412 14.74 -2.99 -11.71
N THR A 413 13.93 -1.97 -11.84
CA THR A 413 12.51 -2.08 -12.17
C THR A 413 12.24 -1.50 -13.57
N PRO A 414 11.16 -1.91 -14.26
CA PRO A 414 10.58 -1.09 -15.30
C PRO A 414 10.22 0.31 -14.78
N LEU A 415 9.95 1.27 -15.67
CA LEU A 415 9.41 2.59 -15.32
C LEU A 415 7.92 2.42 -14.98
N CYS A 416 7.62 2.20 -13.71
CA CYS A 416 6.27 1.86 -13.23
C CYS A 416 6.16 2.08 -11.72
N GLU A 417 6.13 3.34 -11.30
CA GLU A 417 6.19 3.74 -9.89
C GLU A 417 5.06 3.15 -9.04
N SER A 418 3.85 3.04 -9.59
CA SER A 418 2.73 2.44 -8.88
C SER A 418 2.92 0.94 -8.66
N ALA A 419 3.31 0.18 -9.68
CA ALA A 419 3.51 -1.26 -9.57
C ALA A 419 4.64 -1.62 -8.58
N ILE A 420 5.74 -0.88 -8.55
CA ILE A 420 6.86 -1.16 -7.62
C ILE A 420 6.51 -0.84 -6.17
N LEU A 421 5.71 0.19 -5.91
CA LEU A 421 5.16 0.47 -4.58
C LEU A 421 4.19 -0.61 -4.14
N GLY A 422 3.31 -1.05 -5.04
CA GLY A 422 2.44 -2.21 -4.82
C GLY A 422 3.24 -3.48 -4.52
N ALA A 423 4.30 -3.74 -5.29
CA ALA A 423 5.18 -4.87 -5.05
C ALA A 423 5.90 -4.79 -3.69
N GLY A 424 6.32 -3.60 -3.28
CA GLY A 424 6.85 -3.37 -1.93
C GLY A 424 5.87 -3.78 -0.85
N TYR A 425 4.60 -3.41 -0.99
CA TYR A 425 3.56 -3.83 -0.05
C TYR A 425 3.30 -5.35 -0.10
N GLY A 426 3.30 -5.95 -1.28
CA GLY A 426 3.17 -7.41 -1.43
C GLY A 426 4.31 -8.18 -0.75
N LEU A 427 5.55 -7.69 -0.84
CA LEU A 427 6.69 -8.22 -0.08
C LEU A 427 6.44 -8.15 1.43
N ALA A 428 5.95 -7.01 1.94
CA ALA A 428 5.64 -6.82 3.35
C ALA A 428 4.55 -7.79 3.85
N ILE A 429 3.49 -8.04 3.07
CA ILE A 429 2.46 -9.04 3.38
C ILE A 429 3.07 -10.44 3.57
N LYS A 430 4.12 -10.76 2.83
CA LYS A 430 4.86 -12.03 2.94
C LYS A 430 5.96 -12.01 4.01
N GLY A 431 5.98 -10.98 4.87
CA GLY A 431 6.96 -10.85 5.96
C GLY A 431 8.38 -10.58 5.46
N MET A 432 8.52 -9.89 4.32
CA MET A 432 9.78 -9.32 3.84
C MET A 432 9.78 -7.82 4.06
N LYS A 433 10.94 -7.18 3.93
CA LYS A 433 11.08 -5.73 3.98
C LYS A 433 11.36 -5.20 2.58
N ALA A 434 10.82 -4.05 2.25
CA ALA A 434 11.08 -3.40 0.98
C ALA A 434 11.60 -1.98 1.16
N MET A 435 12.61 -1.62 0.38
CA MET A 435 12.94 -0.23 0.13
C MET A 435 12.75 0.07 -1.35
N VAL A 436 11.90 1.03 -1.64
CA VAL A 436 11.58 1.50 -2.99
C VAL A 436 12.20 2.86 -3.19
N GLU A 437 13.07 3.00 -4.20
CA GLU A 437 13.65 4.27 -4.57
C GLU A 437 12.83 4.93 -5.69
N MET A 438 12.34 6.14 -5.44
CA MET A 438 11.96 7.08 -6.49
C MET A 438 13.21 7.85 -6.90
N GLN A 439 13.55 7.93 -8.20
CA GLN A 439 14.74 8.67 -8.65
C GLN A 439 14.72 10.14 -8.19
N PHE A 440 13.53 10.73 -8.16
CA PHE A 440 13.24 12.05 -7.61
C PHE A 440 11.88 12.00 -6.90
N ALA A 441 11.71 12.79 -5.84
CA ALA A 441 10.46 12.91 -5.11
C ALA A 441 9.29 13.33 -6.02
N ASP A 442 9.57 14.09 -7.08
CA ASP A 442 8.59 14.52 -8.09
C ASP A 442 7.83 13.33 -8.71
N PHE A 443 8.51 12.20 -8.91
CA PHE A 443 7.93 11.01 -9.58
C PHE A 443 6.99 10.20 -8.68
N VAL A 444 6.99 10.45 -7.38
CA VAL A 444 6.09 9.76 -6.44
C VAL A 444 4.61 10.02 -6.76
N SER A 445 4.31 11.10 -7.48
CA SER A 445 2.96 11.42 -7.92
C SER A 445 2.31 10.30 -8.75
N VAL A 446 3.09 9.53 -9.50
CA VAL A 446 2.60 8.38 -10.29
C VAL A 446 2.17 7.22 -9.37
N GLY A 447 2.86 7.03 -8.25
CA GLY A 447 2.55 6.00 -7.26
C GLY A 447 1.68 6.47 -6.07
N PHE A 448 1.13 7.69 -6.14
CA PHE A 448 0.40 8.32 -5.03
C PHE A 448 -0.71 7.44 -4.47
N ASN A 449 -1.49 6.79 -5.33
CA ASN A 449 -2.56 5.89 -4.92
C ASN A 449 -2.07 4.75 -4.01
N GLN A 450 -0.95 4.12 -4.33
CA GLN A 450 -0.38 3.03 -3.53
C GLN A 450 0.02 3.51 -2.13
N ILE A 451 0.60 4.71 -2.03
CA ILE A 451 1.03 5.27 -0.74
C ILE A 451 -0.17 5.60 0.13
N VAL A 452 -1.12 6.40 -0.38
CA VAL A 452 -2.20 6.97 0.45
C VAL A 452 -3.36 6.01 0.71
N ASN A 453 -3.60 5.02 -0.17
CA ASN A 453 -4.73 4.10 -0.07
C ASN A 453 -4.35 2.68 0.33
N ASN A 454 -3.17 2.20 -0.02
CA ASN A 454 -2.67 0.89 0.41
C ASN A 454 -1.75 1.01 1.63
N LEU A 455 -0.53 1.56 1.49
CA LEU A 455 0.47 1.57 2.55
C LEU A 455 -0.06 2.25 3.82
N ALA A 456 -0.56 3.48 3.71
CA ALA A 456 -1.00 4.27 4.85
C ALA A 456 -2.15 3.64 5.65
N LYS A 457 -3.08 2.97 4.96
CA LYS A 457 -4.32 2.49 5.58
C LYS A 457 -4.29 1.01 5.96
N SER A 458 -3.25 0.28 5.58
CA SER A 458 -3.16 -1.18 5.71
C SER A 458 -3.39 -1.65 7.15
N TYR A 459 -2.63 -1.13 8.09
CA TYR A 459 -2.74 -1.54 9.50
C TYR A 459 -4.09 -1.17 10.12
N TYR A 460 -4.53 0.07 9.94
CA TYR A 460 -5.81 0.54 10.48
C TYR A 460 -7.00 -0.30 9.99
N ARG A 461 -6.99 -0.68 8.70
CA ARG A 461 -8.10 -1.41 8.07
C ARG A 461 -8.21 -2.85 8.53
N TRP A 462 -7.11 -3.60 8.59
CA TRP A 462 -7.14 -5.04 8.84
C TRP A 462 -5.90 -5.61 9.56
N GLY A 463 -5.13 -4.74 10.22
CA GLY A 463 -4.00 -5.14 11.06
C GLY A 463 -2.75 -5.59 10.31
N GLN A 464 -2.68 -5.36 8.99
CA GLN A 464 -1.52 -5.71 8.18
C GLN A 464 -0.48 -4.60 8.21
N ASN A 465 0.73 -4.91 8.68
CA ASN A 465 1.87 -4.01 8.56
C ASN A 465 2.29 -3.78 7.11
N ALA A 466 2.97 -2.66 6.85
CA ALA A 466 3.54 -2.32 5.55
C ALA A 466 5.00 -1.91 5.74
N ASP A 467 5.89 -2.89 5.87
CA ASP A 467 7.35 -2.75 6.04
C ASP A 467 7.98 -2.20 4.75
N VAL A 468 7.66 -0.97 4.39
CA VAL A 468 8.09 -0.32 3.16
C VAL A 468 8.70 1.04 3.45
N VAL A 469 9.95 1.24 3.05
CA VAL A 469 10.59 2.56 3.02
C VAL A 469 10.57 3.07 1.59
N VAL A 470 10.03 4.27 1.38
CA VAL A 470 10.06 4.96 0.09
C VAL A 470 11.10 6.06 0.17
N ARG A 471 12.23 5.87 -0.49
CA ARG A 471 13.36 6.79 -0.51
C ARG A 471 13.23 7.78 -1.66
N MET A 472 13.34 9.09 -1.37
CA MET A 472 13.01 10.15 -2.31
C MET A 472 14.03 11.30 -2.27
N PRO A 473 14.96 11.40 -3.25
CA PRO A 473 15.75 12.59 -3.46
C PRO A 473 14.86 13.81 -3.82
N THR A 474 14.95 14.88 -3.03
CA THR A 474 14.03 16.03 -3.09
C THR A 474 14.79 17.36 -3.07
N GLY A 475 14.09 18.46 -3.24
CA GLY A 475 14.57 19.83 -2.99
C GLY A 475 15.19 20.54 -4.19
N ALA A 476 15.12 21.87 -4.13
CA ALA A 476 15.68 22.82 -5.10
C ALA A 476 17.14 23.18 -4.80
N GLY A 477 17.70 24.14 -5.55
CA GLY A 477 19.07 24.62 -5.39
C GLY A 477 20.09 23.91 -6.28
N VAL A 478 19.62 23.09 -7.24
CA VAL A 478 20.47 22.34 -8.18
C VAL A 478 20.21 22.69 -9.65
N GLY A 479 19.32 23.64 -9.93
CA GLY A 479 18.98 24.07 -11.30
C GLY A 479 18.28 22.98 -12.15
N ALA A 480 17.46 22.13 -11.52
CA ALA A 480 16.81 21.02 -12.21
C ALA A 480 15.36 21.29 -12.63
N GLY A 481 14.81 22.45 -12.25
CA GLY A 481 13.50 22.93 -12.68
C GLY A 481 12.31 22.20 -12.05
N PRO A 482 11.09 22.41 -12.57
CA PRO A 482 9.83 22.10 -11.87
C PRO A 482 9.49 20.61 -11.75
N PHE A 483 10.20 19.73 -12.46
CA PHE A 483 9.90 18.29 -12.48
C PHE A 483 10.98 17.42 -11.80
N HIS A 484 11.99 18.04 -11.19
CA HIS A 484 13.09 17.32 -10.54
C HIS A 484 13.59 18.04 -9.25
N SER A 485 12.83 19.01 -8.75
CA SER A 485 13.29 19.86 -7.64
C SER A 485 12.22 20.16 -6.58
N GLN A 486 11.05 19.56 -6.68
CA GLN A 486 9.96 19.85 -5.76
C GLN A 486 10.26 19.32 -4.34
N SER A 487 9.80 20.08 -3.35
CA SER A 487 9.58 19.63 -1.98
C SER A 487 8.10 19.33 -1.86
N ASN A 488 7.73 18.08 -1.68
CA ASN A 488 6.34 17.61 -1.72
C ASN A 488 5.93 16.79 -0.48
N GLU A 489 6.67 16.93 0.60
CA GLU A 489 6.40 16.26 1.87
C GLU A 489 5.01 16.62 2.44
N ALA A 490 4.52 17.84 2.18
CA ALA A 490 3.20 18.26 2.62
C ALA A 490 2.04 17.48 1.97
N TRP A 491 2.23 16.89 0.78
CA TRP A 491 1.22 16.03 0.15
C TRP A 491 0.86 14.82 1.02
N PHE A 492 1.79 14.36 1.83
CA PHE A 492 1.65 13.17 2.65
C PHE A 492 1.46 13.47 4.15
N PHE A 493 1.75 14.68 4.57
CA PHE A 493 1.73 15.06 5.97
C PHE A 493 0.37 14.87 6.65
N HIS A 494 -0.73 15.09 5.93
CA HIS A 494 -2.09 14.91 6.43
C HIS A 494 -2.66 13.50 6.21
N VAL A 495 -1.82 12.51 5.84
CA VAL A 495 -2.25 11.13 5.59
C VAL A 495 -1.94 10.25 6.79
N PRO A 496 -2.94 9.93 7.65
CA PRO A 496 -2.72 9.06 8.81
C PRO A 496 -2.21 7.68 8.40
N GLY A 497 -1.28 7.14 9.20
CA GLY A 497 -0.67 5.83 8.97
C GLY A 497 0.67 5.88 8.24
N LEU A 498 1.10 7.04 7.72
CA LEU A 498 2.44 7.24 7.18
C LEU A 498 3.38 7.80 8.26
N LYS A 499 4.68 7.51 8.12
CA LYS A 499 5.75 8.23 8.80
C LYS A 499 6.57 9.00 7.75
N ILE A 500 7.02 10.21 8.10
CA ILE A 500 7.80 11.06 7.19
C ILE A 500 9.09 11.47 7.88
N VAL A 501 10.23 11.13 7.27
CA VAL A 501 11.57 11.37 7.78
C VAL A 501 12.34 12.27 6.80
N TYR A 502 13.02 13.28 7.32
CA TYR A 502 13.76 14.25 6.49
C TYR A 502 15.02 14.73 7.22
N PRO A 503 16.11 13.93 7.25
CA PRO A 503 17.34 14.26 7.96
C PRO A 503 18.11 15.44 7.33
N ALA A 504 18.89 16.13 8.15
CA ALA A 504 19.69 17.27 7.75
C ALA A 504 21.22 17.05 7.85
N SER A 505 21.67 15.96 8.50
CA SER A 505 23.12 15.68 8.68
C SER A 505 23.46 14.24 8.30
N PRO A 506 24.73 13.94 7.98
CA PRO A 506 25.18 12.59 7.65
C PRO A 506 24.89 11.56 8.75
N ALA A 507 25.16 11.90 10.01
CA ALA A 507 24.93 10.99 11.13
C ALA A 507 23.43 10.70 11.33
N ASP A 508 22.59 11.74 11.22
CA ASP A 508 21.13 11.55 11.29
C ASP A 508 20.60 10.75 10.10
N ALA A 509 21.10 11.01 8.89
CA ALA A 509 20.69 10.29 7.70
C ALA A 509 20.94 8.79 7.80
N LYS A 510 22.13 8.36 8.28
CA LYS A 510 22.44 6.96 8.53
C LYS A 510 21.53 6.35 9.61
N GLY A 511 21.47 6.97 10.78
CA GLY A 511 20.77 6.40 11.93
C GLY A 511 19.25 6.35 11.76
N LEU A 512 18.66 7.36 11.10
CA LEU A 512 17.22 7.43 10.81
C LEU A 512 16.83 6.51 9.65
N LEU A 513 17.68 6.32 8.63
CA LEU A 513 17.39 5.34 7.56
C LEU A 513 17.37 3.92 8.11
N ILE A 514 18.32 3.57 8.97
CA ILE A 514 18.33 2.29 9.68
C ILE A 514 17.06 2.14 10.53
N ALA A 515 16.64 3.19 11.23
CA ALA A 515 15.41 3.17 12.01
C ALA A 515 14.17 2.99 11.14
N ALA A 516 14.10 3.67 10.00
CA ALA A 516 13.01 3.53 9.04
C ALA A 516 12.88 2.10 8.50
N ILE A 517 14.01 1.43 8.21
CA ILE A 517 14.02 0.03 7.75
C ILE A 517 13.59 -0.96 8.85
N ASN A 518 13.83 -0.62 10.13
CA ASN A 518 13.38 -1.44 11.26
C ASN A 518 11.92 -1.20 11.65
N ASP A 519 11.33 -0.09 11.25
CA ASP A 519 9.95 0.24 11.57
C ASP A 519 8.97 -0.64 10.77
N PRO A 520 7.93 -1.23 11.38
CA PRO A 520 6.96 -2.06 10.67
C PRO A 520 5.92 -1.25 9.88
N ASN A 521 5.95 0.07 9.96
CA ASN A 521 5.03 0.97 9.28
C ASN A 521 5.66 1.59 8.03
N PRO A 522 4.86 2.10 7.09
CA PRO A 522 5.39 2.74 5.89
C PRO A 522 6.09 4.07 6.24
N VAL A 523 7.32 4.22 5.76
CA VAL A 523 8.15 5.41 5.99
C VAL A 523 8.50 6.06 4.66
N LEU A 524 8.16 7.34 4.50
CA LEU A 524 8.61 8.19 3.41
C LEU A 524 9.91 8.89 3.86
N PHE A 525 11.01 8.59 3.20
CA PHE A 525 12.34 9.07 3.56
C PHE A 525 12.84 10.08 2.53
N PHE A 526 12.73 11.35 2.86
CA PHE A 526 13.15 12.46 2.01
C PHE A 526 14.64 12.79 2.19
N GLU A 527 15.34 13.01 1.10
CA GLU A 527 16.78 13.28 1.08
C GLU A 527 17.05 14.52 0.23
N HIS A 528 17.47 15.62 0.86
CA HIS A 528 17.70 16.86 0.13
C HIS A 528 18.96 16.78 -0.76
N LYS A 529 18.79 16.92 -2.07
CA LYS A 529 19.84 16.73 -3.08
C LYS A 529 21.06 17.64 -2.90
N VAL A 530 20.87 18.89 -2.47
CA VAL A 530 21.98 19.82 -2.20
C VAL A 530 22.91 19.26 -1.11
N LEU A 531 22.35 18.56 -0.12
CA LEU A 531 23.13 18.01 1.00
C LEU A 531 24.02 16.82 0.59
N TYR A 532 23.71 16.13 -0.50
CA TYR A 532 24.41 14.90 -0.90
C TYR A 532 25.93 15.06 -1.01
N ARG A 533 26.39 16.18 -1.57
CA ARG A 533 27.79 16.41 -1.89
C ARG A 533 28.34 17.74 -1.31
N MET A 534 27.61 18.32 -0.38
CA MET A 534 28.02 19.54 0.31
C MET A 534 29.16 19.21 1.25
N VAL A 535 30.39 19.62 0.88
CA VAL A 535 31.64 19.29 1.60
C VAL A 535 31.64 19.85 3.02
N GLU A 536 30.99 21.00 3.22
CA GLU A 536 30.88 21.66 4.53
C GLU A 536 30.06 20.83 5.54
N LEU A 537 29.32 19.85 5.07
CA LEU A 537 28.52 18.94 5.92
C LEU A 537 29.23 17.63 6.24
N GLU A 538 30.42 17.40 5.70
CA GLU A 538 31.20 16.22 6.07
C GLU A 538 31.49 16.22 7.58
N GLU A 539 31.04 15.17 8.24
CA GLU A 539 31.24 14.97 9.68
C GLU A 539 31.74 13.55 9.99
N GLU A 540 32.26 13.37 11.20
CA GLU A 540 32.59 12.04 11.70
C GLU A 540 31.32 11.27 12.05
N VAL A 541 31.10 10.15 11.35
CA VAL A 541 29.95 9.27 11.53
C VAL A 541 30.45 7.94 12.06
N TYR A 542 29.77 7.36 13.05
CA TYR A 542 30.11 6.04 13.56
C TYR A 542 30.10 5.01 12.43
N ASP A 543 31.15 4.19 12.39
CA ASP A 543 31.30 3.15 11.37
C ASP A 543 30.34 1.98 11.61
N ASP A 544 29.98 1.72 12.87
CA ASP A 544 29.08 0.66 13.25
C ASP A 544 27.61 0.99 12.98
N TYR A 545 26.80 -0.05 13.04
CA TYR A 545 25.34 0.05 13.00
C TYR A 545 24.81 0.75 14.24
N TYR A 546 23.99 1.78 14.05
CA TYR A 546 23.24 2.45 15.13
C TYR A 546 21.88 2.91 14.63
N MET A 547 20.96 3.15 15.56
CA MET A 547 19.60 3.55 15.25
C MET A 547 19.19 4.74 16.12
N LEU A 548 18.52 5.72 15.50
CA LEU A 548 17.97 6.89 16.15
C LEU A 548 16.44 6.78 16.27
N ASP A 549 15.87 7.50 17.24
CA ASP A 549 14.42 7.54 17.45
C ASP A 549 13.74 8.37 16.36
N LEU A 550 12.77 7.75 15.65
CA LEU A 550 11.97 8.40 14.61
C LEU A 550 10.98 9.45 15.16
N HIS A 551 10.79 9.53 16.47
CA HIS A 551 9.80 10.42 17.09
C HIS A 551 10.44 11.62 17.79
N LYS A 552 11.75 11.81 17.65
CA LYS A 552 12.52 12.82 18.41
C LYS A 552 13.22 13.82 17.50
N ALA A 553 12.97 15.11 17.78
CA ALA A 553 13.69 16.21 17.18
C ALA A 553 15.13 16.30 17.71
N ARG A 554 15.99 17.02 17.02
CA ARG A 554 17.37 17.30 17.44
C ARG A 554 17.51 18.77 17.84
N LEU A 555 18.10 19.01 18.99
CA LEU A 555 18.62 20.34 19.35
C LEU A 555 19.95 20.55 18.61
N VAL A 556 19.94 21.36 17.55
CA VAL A 556 21.12 21.68 16.73
C VAL A 556 22.00 22.73 17.38
N GLN A 557 21.35 23.73 17.99
CA GLN A 557 21.99 24.82 18.70
C GLN A 557 21.08 25.25 19.84
N ALA A 558 21.65 25.41 21.03
CA ALA A 558 20.95 26.02 22.17
C ALA A 558 20.96 27.54 22.06
N GLY A 559 19.89 28.19 22.52
CA GLY A 559 19.75 29.64 22.54
C GLY A 559 18.55 30.05 23.40
N ASN A 560 18.38 31.33 23.68
CA ASN A 560 17.36 31.81 24.60
C ASN A 560 16.46 32.91 24.02
N GLU A 561 16.80 33.48 22.87
CA GLU A 561 16.12 34.66 22.33
C GLU A 561 14.97 34.33 21.37
N VAL A 562 15.13 33.26 20.57
CA VAL A 562 14.17 32.83 19.56
C VAL A 562 14.31 31.36 19.25
N SER A 563 13.18 30.66 19.04
CA SER A 563 13.15 29.29 18.55
C SER A 563 13.00 29.26 17.02
N ILE A 564 13.91 28.57 16.34
CA ILE A 564 13.86 28.31 14.91
C ILE A 564 13.55 26.83 14.71
N ILE A 565 12.33 26.50 14.26
CA ILE A 565 11.86 25.16 14.00
C ILE A 565 12.02 24.90 12.50
N THR A 566 12.78 23.86 12.13
CA THR A 566 13.12 23.60 10.74
C THR A 566 13.45 22.13 10.49
N TYR A 567 13.80 21.77 9.24
CA TYR A 567 14.25 20.45 8.82
C TYR A 567 15.01 20.51 7.49
N GLY A 568 15.70 19.44 7.12
CA GLY A 568 16.42 19.35 5.84
C GLY A 568 17.40 20.49 5.61
N ALA A 569 17.39 21.11 4.43
CA ALA A 569 18.28 22.22 4.10
C ALA A 569 18.07 23.47 4.96
N GLY A 570 16.86 23.67 5.49
CA GLY A 570 16.51 24.79 6.37
C GLY A 570 17.37 24.88 7.62
N VAL A 571 17.83 23.74 8.15
CA VAL A 571 18.74 23.67 9.30
C VAL A 571 20.04 24.41 9.01
N HIS A 572 20.61 24.21 7.82
CA HIS A 572 21.87 24.82 7.42
C HIS A 572 21.72 26.32 7.12
N TRP A 573 20.61 26.72 6.53
CA TRP A 573 20.30 28.14 6.29
C TRP A 573 20.16 28.90 7.61
N ALA A 574 19.41 28.33 8.56
CA ALA A 574 19.25 28.91 9.90
C ALA A 574 20.58 29.02 10.62
N LYS A 575 21.36 27.91 10.68
CA LYS A 575 22.66 27.86 11.36
C LYS A 575 23.67 28.87 10.80
N ALA A 576 23.73 28.99 9.47
CA ALA A 576 24.64 29.92 8.82
C ALA A 576 24.32 31.38 9.18
N TYR A 577 23.04 31.77 9.06
CA TYR A 577 22.61 33.13 9.32
C TYR A 577 22.71 33.52 10.81
N VAL A 578 22.28 32.63 11.71
CA VAL A 578 22.37 32.82 13.16
C VAL A 578 23.83 33.03 13.58
N LYS A 579 24.76 32.24 13.04
CA LYS A 579 26.19 32.37 13.29
C LYS A 579 26.77 33.68 12.76
N GLU A 580 26.40 34.06 11.54
CA GLU A 580 26.85 35.31 10.89
C GLU A 580 26.42 36.53 11.69
N GLN A 581 25.23 36.55 12.22
CA GLN A 581 24.64 37.68 12.94
C GLN A 581 24.86 37.65 14.46
N GLY A 582 25.38 36.53 15.00
CA GLY A 582 25.58 36.37 16.44
C GLY A 582 24.30 36.32 17.26
N ILE A 583 23.19 35.76 16.69
CA ILE A 583 21.89 35.69 17.32
C ILE A 583 21.85 34.50 18.33
N ASP A 584 21.32 34.75 19.55
CA ASP A 584 21.13 33.70 20.57
C ASP A 584 19.88 32.86 20.29
N ALA A 585 19.88 32.13 19.15
CA ALA A 585 18.76 31.34 18.68
C ALA A 585 18.88 29.86 19.09
N GLU A 586 17.76 29.30 19.51
CA GLU A 586 17.60 27.86 19.64
C GLU A 586 17.13 27.27 18.31
N ILE A 587 17.89 26.32 17.75
CA ILE A 587 17.56 25.69 16.46
C ILE A 587 17.16 24.24 16.71
N ILE A 588 15.92 23.93 16.35
CA ILE A 588 15.32 22.57 16.42
C ILE A 588 15.23 22.00 15.02
N ASP A 589 15.95 20.90 14.77
CA ASP A 589 15.75 20.06 13.60
C ASP A 589 14.69 18.99 13.91
N LEU A 590 13.57 19.05 13.22
CA LEU A 590 12.47 18.11 13.44
C LEU A 590 12.83 16.67 13.09
N ARG A 591 13.74 16.42 12.12
CA ARG A 591 14.14 15.09 11.63
C ARG A 591 12.97 14.27 11.09
N CYS A 592 11.88 14.17 11.85
CA CYS A 592 10.66 13.48 11.50
C CYS A 592 9.50 14.49 11.46
N LEU A 593 8.78 14.46 10.36
CA LEU A 593 7.71 15.40 10.10
C LEU A 593 6.34 14.81 10.47
N LEU A 594 6.22 13.48 10.41
CA LEU A 594 5.01 12.77 10.80
C LEU A 594 5.37 11.41 11.44
N PRO A 595 5.03 11.19 12.71
CA PRO A 595 4.64 12.21 13.69
C PRO A 595 5.85 13.09 14.08
N TRP A 596 5.65 14.38 14.31
CA TRP A 596 6.71 15.28 14.75
C TRP A 596 6.76 15.45 16.28
N ASP A 597 7.92 15.83 16.81
CA ASP A 597 8.17 15.99 18.26
C ASP A 597 7.56 17.30 18.80
N LYS A 598 6.27 17.24 19.16
CA LYS A 598 5.53 18.39 19.72
C LYS A 598 6.14 18.88 21.03
N ASP A 599 6.56 17.96 21.88
CA ASP A 599 7.10 18.27 23.20
C ASP A 599 8.40 19.10 23.10
N ALA A 600 9.31 18.75 22.20
CA ALA A 600 10.54 19.48 21.97
C ALA A 600 10.28 20.90 21.44
N VAL A 601 9.33 21.06 20.52
CA VAL A 601 8.93 22.36 19.97
C VAL A 601 8.30 23.23 21.06
N GLU A 602 7.34 22.68 21.82
CA GLU A 602 6.71 23.42 22.93
C GLU A 602 7.71 23.85 23.99
N ALA A 603 8.64 22.96 24.40
CA ALA A 603 9.65 23.27 25.38
C ALA A 603 10.58 24.42 24.92
N SER A 604 10.98 24.40 23.65
CA SER A 604 11.79 25.45 23.05
C SER A 604 11.04 26.79 23.02
N VAL A 605 9.80 26.80 22.51
CA VAL A 605 8.99 28.03 22.41
C VAL A 605 8.65 28.62 23.77
N LYS A 606 8.31 27.78 24.76
CA LYS A 606 8.04 28.19 26.13
C LYS A 606 9.28 28.84 26.78
N LYS A 607 10.47 28.46 26.39
CA LYS A 607 11.73 29.05 26.89
C LYS A 607 12.05 30.39 26.23
N THR A 608 11.86 30.51 24.93
CA THR A 608 12.34 31.68 24.14
C THR A 608 11.31 32.77 23.92
N GLY A 609 10.01 32.45 24.05
CA GLY A 609 8.90 33.37 23.81
C GLY A 609 8.67 33.79 22.35
N LYS A 610 9.57 33.47 21.44
CA LYS A 610 9.49 33.83 20.02
C LYS A 610 9.73 32.62 19.14
N ALA A 611 8.93 32.44 18.08
CA ALA A 611 9.02 31.27 17.22
C ALA A 611 8.96 31.61 15.72
N ILE A 612 9.82 30.99 14.94
CA ILE A 612 9.81 31.01 13.47
C ILE A 612 9.92 29.59 12.94
N VAL A 613 9.01 29.23 12.01
CA VAL A 613 9.05 27.93 11.31
C VAL A 613 9.57 28.16 9.91
N LEU A 614 10.67 27.48 9.58
CA LEU A 614 11.37 27.59 8.30
C LEU A 614 11.35 26.27 7.55
N HIS A 615 10.90 26.28 6.29
CA HIS A 615 10.95 25.09 5.42
C HIS A 615 11.13 25.47 3.94
N GLU A 616 11.53 24.52 3.11
CA GLU A 616 11.72 24.75 1.68
C GLU A 616 10.42 24.61 0.88
N ASP A 617 9.49 23.79 1.28
CA ASP A 617 8.20 23.68 0.61
C ASP A 617 7.49 25.05 0.49
N THR A 618 6.51 25.18 -0.39
CA THR A 618 5.74 26.41 -0.57
C THR A 618 5.10 26.88 0.75
N LEU A 619 4.91 28.18 0.89
CA LEU A 619 4.36 28.74 2.12
C LEU A 619 2.89 28.32 2.33
N THR A 620 2.10 28.33 1.25
CA THR A 620 0.69 27.94 1.30
C THR A 620 0.57 26.41 1.32
N GLY A 621 -0.06 25.89 2.38
CA GLY A 621 -0.27 24.44 2.56
C GLY A 621 0.97 23.66 3.01
N GLY A 622 2.12 24.30 3.18
CA GLY A 622 3.31 23.69 3.74
C GLY A 622 3.15 23.34 5.23
N ILE A 623 3.95 22.41 5.72
CA ILE A 623 3.90 21.86 7.09
C ILE A 623 4.02 22.95 8.16
N GLY A 624 4.74 24.03 7.86
CA GLY A 624 4.89 25.16 8.77
C GLY A 624 3.57 25.78 9.23
N ALA A 625 2.48 25.62 8.48
CA ALA A 625 1.17 26.10 8.86
C ALA A 625 0.61 25.32 10.05
N GLU A 626 0.72 24.01 10.05
CA GLU A 626 0.27 23.12 11.12
C GLU A 626 1.09 23.33 12.40
N ILE A 627 2.42 23.41 12.24
CA ILE A 627 3.33 23.65 13.37
C ILE A 627 3.05 25.01 14.02
N ALA A 628 2.86 26.07 13.22
CA ALA A 628 2.54 27.41 13.73
C ALA A 628 1.16 27.46 14.43
N ALA A 629 0.15 26.75 13.89
CA ALA A 629 -1.15 26.63 14.53
C ALA A 629 -1.04 25.92 15.87
N HIS A 630 -0.31 24.81 15.94
CA HIS A 630 -0.05 24.09 17.19
C HIS A 630 0.65 24.97 18.25
N ILE A 631 1.69 25.71 17.85
CA ILE A 631 2.38 26.65 18.75
C ILE A 631 1.42 27.73 19.25
N ALA A 632 0.61 28.31 18.36
CA ALA A 632 -0.35 29.34 18.73
C ALA A 632 -1.42 28.82 19.70
N GLU A 633 -1.83 27.56 19.57
CA GLU A 633 -2.84 26.94 20.44
C GLU A 633 -2.27 26.54 21.81
N HIS A 634 -1.07 25.93 21.85
CA HIS A 634 -0.52 25.31 23.05
C HIS A 634 0.52 26.17 23.79
N CYS A 635 1.08 27.18 23.11
CA CYS A 635 2.11 28.06 23.69
C CYS A 635 1.69 29.53 23.77
N PHE A 636 0.44 29.88 23.47
CA PHE A 636 -0.04 31.27 23.39
C PHE A 636 0.37 32.16 24.57
N SER A 637 0.24 31.65 25.79
CA SER A 637 0.57 32.40 27.01
C SER A 637 2.07 32.64 27.24
N PHE A 638 2.93 32.05 26.43
CA PHE A 638 4.38 32.18 26.48
C PHE A 638 4.96 32.99 25.31
N LEU A 639 4.10 33.39 24.35
CA LEU A 639 4.54 34.11 23.16
C LEU A 639 4.65 35.62 23.43
N ASP A 640 5.82 36.19 23.16
CA ASP A 640 6.10 37.61 23.16
C ASP A 640 5.89 38.27 21.79
N ALA A 641 5.73 37.47 20.73
CA ALA A 641 5.58 37.93 19.35
C ALA A 641 4.70 36.95 18.53
N PRO A 642 4.16 37.37 17.38
CA PRO A 642 3.47 36.44 16.47
C PRO A 642 4.39 35.31 15.97
N VAL A 643 3.86 34.11 15.86
CA VAL A 643 4.61 32.99 15.22
C VAL A 643 4.79 33.29 13.75
N LYS A 644 6.03 33.33 13.29
CA LYS A 644 6.38 33.57 11.87
C LYS A 644 6.51 32.24 11.12
N ARG A 645 6.03 32.21 9.87
CA ARG A 645 6.25 31.11 8.94
C ARG A 645 7.03 31.60 7.74
N VAL A 646 8.03 30.86 7.32
CA VAL A 646 8.83 31.17 6.14
C VAL A 646 8.99 29.91 5.29
N GLY A 647 8.46 29.98 4.08
CA GLY A 647 8.56 28.95 3.06
C GLY A 647 9.04 29.52 1.74
N SER A 648 9.21 28.67 0.74
CA SER A 648 9.46 29.10 -0.62
C SER A 648 8.26 29.85 -1.22
N LEU A 649 8.44 30.47 -2.37
CA LEU A 649 7.37 31.15 -3.08
C LEU A 649 6.28 30.13 -3.50
N ASP A 650 5.04 30.58 -3.52
CA ASP A 650 3.90 29.77 -3.99
C ASP A 650 3.91 29.69 -5.54
N THR A 651 4.99 29.15 -6.08
CA THR A 651 5.21 28.91 -7.52
C THR A 651 5.88 27.55 -7.72
N PRO A 652 5.78 26.94 -8.91
CA PRO A 652 6.66 25.84 -9.26
C PRO A 652 8.14 26.25 -9.18
N VAL A 653 9.04 25.30 -8.95
CA VAL A 653 10.47 25.55 -8.88
C VAL A 653 11.01 25.99 -10.25
N PRO A 654 11.60 27.17 -10.39
CA PRO A 654 12.09 27.62 -11.67
C PRO A 654 13.45 26.97 -12.04
N PHE A 655 13.72 26.89 -13.35
CA PHE A 655 14.96 26.32 -13.87
C PHE A 655 16.14 27.29 -13.80
N ASN A 656 15.91 28.58 -14.06
CA ASN A 656 16.98 29.58 -14.03
C ASN A 656 17.50 29.77 -12.61
N MET A 657 18.81 29.75 -12.43
CA MET A 657 19.47 29.78 -11.11
C MET A 657 19.11 31.02 -10.28
N GLU A 658 19.02 32.19 -10.90
CA GLU A 658 18.64 33.44 -10.21
C GLU A 658 17.18 33.38 -9.72
N LEU A 659 16.30 32.83 -10.56
CA LEU A 659 14.89 32.65 -10.19
C LEU A 659 14.77 31.56 -9.10
N GLU A 660 15.54 30.48 -9.16
CA GLU A 660 15.56 29.43 -8.15
C GLU A 660 16.06 29.95 -6.80
N GLN A 661 17.11 30.80 -6.78
CA GLN A 661 17.56 31.47 -5.56
C GLN A 661 16.50 32.39 -4.97
N ASN A 662 15.75 33.11 -5.80
CA ASN A 662 14.61 33.92 -5.36
C ASN A 662 13.42 33.07 -4.88
N PHE A 663 13.20 31.91 -5.49
CA PHE A 663 12.18 30.92 -5.05
C PHE A 663 12.46 30.45 -3.63
N LEU A 664 13.69 30.10 -3.30
CA LEU A 664 14.10 29.60 -1.98
C LEU A 664 13.84 30.64 -0.86
N PRO A 665 13.53 30.21 0.37
CA PRO A 665 13.11 31.10 1.46
C PRO A 665 14.23 31.89 2.14
N LYS A 666 15.49 31.73 1.75
CA LYS A 666 16.68 32.21 2.47
C LYS A 666 16.64 33.69 2.84
N GLU A 667 16.41 34.57 1.86
CA GLU A 667 16.39 36.02 2.10
C GLU A 667 15.14 36.46 2.87
N ARG A 668 14.00 35.81 2.60
CA ARG A 668 12.75 36.04 3.36
C ARG A 668 12.91 35.61 4.82
N PHE A 669 13.64 34.54 5.09
CA PHE A 669 13.96 34.08 6.44
C PHE A 669 14.77 35.13 7.22
N LYS A 670 15.83 35.68 6.61
CA LYS A 670 16.64 36.73 7.23
C LYS A 670 15.78 37.92 7.67
N SER A 671 14.96 38.42 6.75
CA SER A 671 14.07 39.56 7.02
C SER A 671 13.03 39.25 8.10
N ALA A 672 12.40 38.08 8.03
CA ALA A 672 11.38 37.66 9.00
C ALA A 672 11.96 37.44 10.41
N LEU A 673 13.18 36.89 10.51
CA LEU A 673 13.87 36.70 11.77
C LEU A 673 14.25 38.04 12.42
N GLN A 674 14.77 39.00 11.64
CA GLN A 674 15.08 40.34 12.15
C GLN A 674 13.82 41.09 12.62
N GLU A 675 12.72 40.99 11.89
CA GLU A 675 11.43 41.53 12.32
C GLU A 675 10.98 40.90 13.64
N LEU A 676 11.08 39.55 13.75
CA LEU A 676 10.68 38.82 14.96
C LEU A 676 11.52 39.19 16.18
N LEU A 677 12.82 39.46 16.01
CA LEU A 677 13.72 39.88 17.08
C LEU A 677 13.44 41.32 17.56
N SER A 678 12.78 42.13 16.75
CA SER A 678 12.45 43.52 17.10
C SER A 678 11.24 43.64 18.03
N PHE A 679 10.47 42.59 18.23
CA PHE A 679 9.43 42.53 19.26
C PHE A 679 10.02 42.42 20.65
#